data_ada0ca3644fe19fdbbd199fd5350d545
#
_entry.id   ada0ca3644fe19fdbbd199fd5350d545
#
_cell.length_a   1.000
_cell.length_b   1.000
_cell.length_c   1.000
_cell.angle_alpha   90.00
_cell.angle_beta   90.00
_cell.angle_gamma   90.00
#
_symmetry.space_group_name_H-M   'P 1'
#
loop_
_entity.id
_entity.type
_entity.pdbx_description
1 polymer ?
#
loop_
_entity_poly.entity_id
_entity_poly.type
_entity_poly.pdbx_seq_one_letter_code
_entity_poly.pdbx_strand_id
1 'polypeptide(L)'
;MKKSKNTLYLCEFTLGLMAALLFLNLYLSRKIPASHAIHCLFQMTSVLSIVIIVLILIQREMLSRLLVNAFRDITGVHNKKSLEKKIQDLNSRPDTFNIGVMMFDLNNLKHVNDTFGHEKGDEFIQAFTYCLTRILNQHSFLARYGGDEFALIQENTDEKELQQMIRQLDDLVREYNSHSSLSLSYAVGYEVSYRNHYFMMEDLMNTADKKMYKDKAQKKMLATCQAPAGTGNKVIPTVSSEFLTQKIRQFQNENDTVSNIVLVSTDVENFHFINDKYGYSLGNEILNIIYEELASAPASLFTSRFFSDVFVSIVDTTNLNRSALLEQIQLLDRRICQRIQSTYQISFFRTNSGVCYISKDAEPENMISCANVARRIAKKMVSHSCIYSPEIDQQEKVQAEILHSFHQAISDEEFQIYLQPKVIPENGRISSAEVLVRWVRDGRLFLSPAIYIPLFEQNGFVINLDYYVYEKAFQWLRTFSGQLPDSFRISLNVSPLHFEQPQIFIDKIQELIRKYEVNTSQLTFEITESTYVNNTEAVNQVIHNFQRQNIQISMDDFGSGYSSLNTLKDLRFDEVKIDRKFLGDSLNENAKIVLQEMFHMLKRMHKSIVCEGVETEVIADFLKNEGCNEIQGFLYYRPMCIGDFETVMHMQKAI
;
A
#
# COMPACT_ATOMS: atom_id res chain seq x y z
N MET A 1 -4.02 -11.73 -17.61
CA MET A 1 -4.64 -13.00 -18.02
C MET A 1 -5.37 -12.95 -19.37
N LYS A 2 -6.24 -11.99 -19.68
CA LYS A 2 -6.91 -11.89 -21.00
C LYS A 2 -5.91 -11.80 -22.18
N LYS A 3 -4.87 -10.97 -22.07
CA LYS A 3 -3.82 -10.85 -23.13
C LYS A 3 -3.06 -12.16 -23.36
N SER A 4 -2.74 -12.92 -22.31
CA SER A 4 -2.00 -14.18 -22.42
C SER A 4 -2.87 -15.31 -22.97
N LYS A 5 -4.17 -15.35 -22.64
CA LYS A 5 -5.13 -16.27 -23.27
C LYS A 5 -5.30 -15.97 -24.77
N ASN A 6 -5.40 -14.69 -25.12
CA ASN A 6 -5.50 -14.30 -26.53
C ASN A 6 -4.24 -14.67 -27.31
N THR A 7 -3.04 -14.58 -26.73
CA THR A 7 -1.79 -14.98 -27.34
C THR A 7 -1.74 -16.51 -27.53
N LEU A 8 -2.25 -17.29 -26.58
CA LEU A 8 -2.32 -18.76 -26.66
C LEU A 8 -3.30 -19.18 -27.78
N TYR A 9 -4.49 -18.56 -27.86
CA TYR A 9 -5.44 -18.80 -28.94
C TYR A 9 -4.88 -18.41 -30.32
N LEU A 10 -4.13 -17.32 -30.40
CA LEU A 10 -3.46 -16.90 -31.64
C LEU A 10 -2.41 -17.93 -32.07
N CYS A 11 -1.63 -18.48 -31.14
CA CYS A 11 -0.68 -19.55 -31.41
C CYS A 11 -1.37 -20.85 -31.89
N GLU A 12 -2.50 -21.21 -31.30
CA GLU A 12 -3.27 -22.39 -31.73
C GLU A 12 -3.87 -22.20 -33.14
N PHE A 13 -4.39 -21.01 -33.42
CA PHE A 13 -4.92 -20.67 -34.74
C PHE A 13 -3.82 -20.67 -35.81
N THR A 14 -2.65 -20.06 -35.51
CA THR A 14 -1.50 -20.05 -36.44
C THR A 14 -0.95 -21.43 -36.70
N LEU A 15 -0.90 -22.30 -35.67
CA LEU A 15 -0.46 -23.69 -35.79
C LEU A 15 -1.40 -24.50 -36.70
N GLY A 16 -2.72 -24.33 -36.54
CA GLY A 16 -3.75 -24.95 -37.39
C GLY A 16 -3.64 -24.52 -38.85
N LEU A 17 -3.45 -23.21 -39.08
CA LEU A 17 -3.29 -22.65 -40.43
C LEU A 17 -2.01 -23.18 -41.13
N MET A 18 -0.89 -23.25 -40.41
CA MET A 18 0.38 -23.79 -40.91
C MET A 18 0.31 -25.29 -41.23
N ALA A 19 -0.38 -26.07 -40.40
CA ALA A 19 -0.61 -27.50 -40.66
C ALA A 19 -1.48 -27.65 -41.92
N ALA A 20 -2.51 -26.89 -42.12
CA ALA A 20 -3.35 -26.88 -43.31
C ALA A 20 -2.56 -26.51 -44.57
N LEU A 21 -1.68 -25.50 -44.49
CA LEU A 21 -0.78 -25.12 -45.57
C LEU A 21 0.24 -26.22 -45.91
N LEU A 22 0.77 -26.92 -44.92
CA LEU A 22 1.66 -28.07 -45.14
C LEU A 22 0.94 -29.19 -45.86
N PHE A 23 -0.28 -29.54 -45.44
CA PHE A 23 -1.10 -30.56 -46.10
C PHE A 23 -1.44 -30.16 -47.54
N LEU A 24 -1.80 -28.93 -47.78
CA LEU A 24 -2.07 -28.39 -49.12
C LEU A 24 -0.82 -28.47 -49.99
N ASN A 25 0.34 -28.09 -49.44
CA ASN A 25 1.62 -28.15 -50.17
C ASN A 25 2.02 -29.59 -50.54
N LEU A 26 1.88 -30.55 -49.61
CA LEU A 26 2.12 -31.94 -49.88
C LEU A 26 1.13 -32.55 -50.88
N TYR A 27 -0.14 -32.12 -50.84
CA TYR A 27 -1.16 -32.54 -51.81
C TYR A 27 -0.86 -32.00 -53.23
N LEU A 28 -0.50 -30.73 -53.36
CA LEU A 28 -0.16 -30.10 -54.62
C LEU A 28 1.13 -30.66 -55.21
N SER A 29 2.15 -30.97 -54.43
CA SER A 29 3.40 -31.57 -54.88
C SER A 29 3.21 -32.98 -55.50
N ARG A 30 2.12 -33.67 -55.13
CA ARG A 30 1.78 -35.01 -55.70
C ARG A 30 0.92 -34.93 -56.97
N LYS A 31 0.19 -33.84 -57.19
CA LYS A 31 -0.74 -33.73 -58.31
C LYS A 31 -0.25 -32.94 -59.50
N ILE A 32 0.73 -32.08 -59.34
CA ILE A 32 1.22 -31.20 -60.43
C ILE A 32 2.47 -31.87 -61.03
N PRO A 33 2.45 -32.20 -62.34
CA PRO A 33 3.66 -32.66 -63.09
C PRO A 33 4.59 -31.45 -63.23
N ALA A 34 5.62 -31.42 -62.42
CA ALA A 34 6.48 -30.26 -62.24
C ALA A 34 7.90 -30.57 -62.74
N SER A 35 8.58 -29.55 -63.30
CA SER A 35 10.02 -29.59 -63.50
C SER A 35 10.75 -29.78 -62.15
N HIS A 36 11.96 -30.37 -62.19
CA HIS A 36 12.78 -30.65 -61.00
C HIS A 36 12.89 -29.43 -60.02
N ALA A 37 12.95 -28.21 -60.54
CA ALA A 37 13.03 -26.99 -59.76
C ALA A 37 11.77 -26.72 -58.91
N ILE A 38 10.57 -26.98 -59.44
CA ILE A 38 9.30 -26.81 -58.73
C ILE A 38 9.16 -27.85 -57.60
N HIS A 39 9.62 -29.09 -57.84
CA HIS A 39 9.59 -30.11 -56.83
C HIS A 39 10.54 -29.79 -55.64
N CYS A 40 11.74 -29.28 -55.92
CA CYS A 40 12.66 -28.81 -54.90
C CYS A 40 12.07 -27.62 -54.11
N LEU A 41 11.36 -26.69 -54.73
CA LEU A 41 10.71 -25.57 -54.07
C LEU A 41 9.61 -26.05 -53.08
N PHE A 42 8.78 -27.00 -53.51
CA PHE A 42 7.77 -27.61 -52.67
C PHE A 42 8.38 -28.34 -51.46
N GLN A 43 9.51 -29.07 -51.65
CA GLN A 43 10.20 -29.71 -50.54
C GLN A 43 10.80 -28.69 -49.56
N MET A 44 11.44 -27.60 -50.06
CA MET A 44 11.99 -26.55 -49.19
C MET A 44 10.91 -25.82 -48.42
N THR A 45 9.77 -25.52 -49.04
CA THR A 45 8.63 -24.84 -48.33
C THR A 45 8.01 -25.79 -47.27
N SER A 46 7.94 -27.06 -47.54
CA SER A 46 7.48 -28.07 -46.58
C SER A 46 8.42 -28.19 -45.35
N VAL A 47 9.72 -28.26 -45.59
CA VAL A 47 10.73 -28.26 -44.52
C VAL A 47 10.68 -26.99 -43.70
N LEU A 48 10.60 -25.82 -44.34
CA LEU A 48 10.49 -24.53 -43.65
C LEU A 48 9.22 -24.45 -42.78
N SER A 49 8.09 -24.94 -43.28
CA SER A 49 6.84 -25.02 -42.54
C SER A 49 6.96 -25.91 -41.30
N ILE A 50 7.62 -27.03 -41.40
CA ILE A 50 7.88 -27.92 -40.25
C ILE A 50 8.76 -27.22 -39.22
N VAL A 51 9.83 -26.55 -39.65
CA VAL A 51 10.73 -25.84 -38.73
C VAL A 51 9.96 -24.72 -38.00
N ILE A 52 9.11 -23.97 -38.69
CA ILE A 52 8.29 -22.90 -38.07
C ILE A 52 7.31 -23.48 -37.05
N ILE A 53 6.66 -24.64 -37.37
CA ILE A 53 5.75 -25.31 -36.43
C ILE A 53 6.52 -25.74 -35.17
N VAL A 54 7.69 -26.33 -35.31
CA VAL A 54 8.54 -26.73 -34.17
C VAL A 54 8.93 -25.52 -33.32
N LEU A 55 9.32 -24.39 -33.94
CA LEU A 55 9.67 -23.17 -33.21
C LEU A 55 8.47 -22.58 -32.44
N ILE A 56 7.27 -22.61 -33.03
CA ILE A 56 6.05 -22.17 -32.34
C ILE A 56 5.73 -23.08 -31.15
N LEU A 57 5.89 -24.40 -31.29
CA LEU A 57 5.68 -25.34 -30.20
C LEU A 57 6.68 -25.13 -29.07
N ILE A 58 7.95 -24.90 -29.38
CA ILE A 58 8.99 -24.56 -28.38
C ILE A 58 8.67 -23.23 -27.68
N GLN A 59 8.28 -22.19 -28.42
CA GLN A 59 7.88 -20.91 -27.82
C GLN A 59 6.64 -21.06 -26.93
N ARG A 60 5.65 -21.84 -27.33
CA ARG A 60 4.46 -22.14 -26.52
C ARG A 60 4.83 -22.82 -25.21
N GLU A 61 5.69 -23.83 -25.28
CA GLU A 61 6.15 -24.55 -24.09
C GLU A 61 6.97 -23.66 -23.17
N MET A 62 7.90 -22.84 -23.71
CA MET A 62 8.64 -21.85 -22.93
C MET A 62 7.71 -20.81 -22.27
N LEU A 63 6.73 -20.29 -23.01
CA LEU A 63 5.77 -19.32 -22.47
C LEU A 63 4.89 -19.94 -21.38
N SER A 64 4.46 -21.20 -21.58
CA SER A 64 3.71 -21.97 -20.58
C SER A 64 4.52 -22.15 -19.30
N ARG A 65 5.79 -22.57 -19.40
CA ARG A 65 6.68 -22.72 -18.24
C ARG A 65 6.96 -21.39 -17.54
N LEU A 66 7.19 -20.31 -18.29
CA LEU A 66 7.37 -18.97 -17.71
C LEU A 66 6.12 -18.47 -16.97
N LEU A 67 4.93 -18.74 -17.50
CA LEU A 67 3.67 -18.38 -16.84
C LEU A 67 3.44 -19.22 -15.58
N VAL A 68 3.72 -20.52 -15.63
CA VAL A 68 3.62 -21.40 -14.45
C VAL A 68 4.60 -20.94 -13.37
N ASN A 69 5.86 -20.70 -13.70
CA ASN A 69 6.89 -20.27 -12.75
C ASN A 69 6.64 -18.85 -12.19
N ALA A 70 5.94 -17.97 -12.95
CA ALA A 70 5.59 -16.63 -12.46
C ALA A 70 4.50 -16.63 -11.38
N PHE A 71 3.66 -17.71 -11.32
CA PHE A 71 2.48 -17.74 -10.43
C PHE A 71 2.45 -18.94 -9.49
N ARG A 72 3.33 -19.92 -9.64
CA ARG A 72 3.42 -21.10 -8.77
C ARG A 72 4.81 -21.22 -8.15
N ASP A 73 4.82 -21.83 -6.97
CA ASP A 73 6.05 -22.22 -6.28
C ASP A 73 6.59 -23.58 -6.76
N ILE A 74 7.80 -23.94 -6.34
CA ILE A 74 8.44 -25.24 -6.61
C ILE A 74 7.60 -26.44 -6.13
N THR A 75 6.70 -26.23 -5.17
CA THR A 75 5.77 -27.22 -4.64
C THR A 75 4.50 -27.39 -5.49
N GLY A 76 4.31 -26.55 -6.52
CA GLY A 76 3.15 -26.57 -7.41
C GLY A 76 1.94 -25.77 -6.92
N VAL A 77 1.94 -25.22 -5.70
CA VAL A 77 0.92 -24.29 -5.20
C VAL A 77 1.21 -22.85 -5.65
N HIS A 78 0.28 -21.93 -5.40
CA HIS A 78 0.50 -20.53 -5.74
C HIS A 78 1.66 -19.92 -4.94
N ASN A 79 2.37 -18.98 -5.53
CA ASN A 79 3.42 -18.23 -4.84
C ASN A 79 2.86 -16.94 -4.17
N LYS A 80 3.69 -16.25 -3.38
CA LYS A 80 3.36 -15.01 -2.67
C LYS A 80 2.76 -13.94 -3.59
N LYS A 81 3.33 -13.74 -4.78
CA LYS A 81 2.84 -12.76 -5.77
C LYS A 81 1.42 -13.08 -6.25
N SER A 82 1.09 -14.35 -6.39
CA SER A 82 -0.27 -14.80 -6.73
C SER A 82 -1.24 -14.56 -5.59
N LEU A 83 -0.79 -14.72 -4.34
CA LEU A 83 -1.57 -14.43 -3.15
C LEU A 83 -1.88 -12.93 -3.04
N GLU A 84 -0.89 -12.07 -3.19
CA GLU A 84 -1.07 -10.60 -3.19
C GLU A 84 -2.10 -10.16 -4.23
N LYS A 85 -2.03 -10.73 -5.43
CA LYS A 85 -3.01 -10.47 -6.49
C LYS A 85 -4.41 -10.98 -6.14
N LYS A 86 -4.53 -12.14 -5.49
CA LYS A 86 -5.81 -12.69 -5.03
C LYS A 86 -6.42 -11.80 -3.94
N ILE A 87 -5.60 -11.30 -3.02
CA ILE A 87 -6.00 -10.35 -1.97
C ILE A 87 -6.54 -9.06 -2.59
N GLN A 88 -5.83 -8.46 -3.54
CA GLN A 88 -6.28 -7.26 -4.25
C GLN A 88 -7.61 -7.50 -5.00
N ASP A 89 -7.76 -8.65 -5.65
CA ASP A 89 -9.01 -9.02 -6.34
C ASP A 89 -10.18 -9.16 -5.35
N LEU A 90 -9.96 -9.76 -4.19
CA LEU A 90 -10.99 -9.91 -3.16
C LEU A 90 -11.34 -8.56 -2.51
N ASN A 91 -10.36 -7.72 -2.19
CA ASN A 91 -10.60 -6.37 -1.66
C ASN A 91 -11.36 -5.46 -2.65
N SER A 92 -11.28 -5.73 -3.95
CA SER A 92 -11.97 -4.94 -4.99
C SER A 92 -13.41 -5.38 -5.28
N ARG A 93 -13.89 -6.47 -4.68
CA ARG A 93 -15.24 -6.99 -4.90
C ARG A 93 -16.19 -6.52 -3.80
N PRO A 94 -17.29 -5.81 -4.14
CA PRO A 94 -18.24 -5.28 -3.15
C PRO A 94 -19.03 -6.34 -2.40
N ASP A 95 -19.15 -7.58 -2.92
CA ASP A 95 -20.00 -8.67 -2.40
C ASP A 95 -19.18 -9.84 -1.79
N THR A 96 -17.95 -9.62 -1.35
CA THR A 96 -17.12 -10.68 -0.77
C THR A 96 -17.46 -10.90 0.70
N PHE A 97 -18.43 -11.76 0.98
CA PHE A 97 -18.80 -12.17 2.33
C PHE A 97 -18.43 -13.63 2.57
N ASN A 98 -18.23 -14.00 3.85
CA ASN A 98 -17.91 -15.36 4.28
C ASN A 98 -16.57 -15.88 3.66
N ILE A 99 -15.51 -15.08 3.80
CA ILE A 99 -14.16 -15.52 3.45
C ILE A 99 -13.47 -16.00 4.71
N GLY A 100 -12.91 -17.19 4.66
CA GLY A 100 -12.01 -17.73 5.66
C GLY A 100 -10.57 -17.64 5.21
N VAL A 101 -9.68 -17.27 6.12
CA VAL A 101 -8.23 -17.32 5.93
C VAL A 101 -7.64 -18.26 6.94
N MET A 102 -6.77 -19.18 6.48
CA MET A 102 -5.93 -20.01 7.36
C MET A 102 -4.47 -19.75 7.05
N MET A 103 -3.67 -19.50 8.10
CA MET A 103 -2.22 -19.40 8.03
C MET A 103 -1.61 -20.65 8.65
N PHE A 104 -0.63 -21.23 7.97
CA PHE A 104 0.07 -22.43 8.42
C PHE A 104 1.57 -22.18 8.47
N ASP A 105 2.24 -22.79 9.46
CA ASP A 105 3.68 -22.78 9.62
C ASP A 105 4.17 -24.22 9.87
N LEU A 106 5.06 -24.71 9.00
CA LEU A 106 5.61 -26.06 9.10
C LEU A 106 6.74 -26.11 10.14
N ASN A 107 6.48 -26.77 11.25
CA ASN A 107 7.44 -26.85 12.35
C ASN A 107 8.68 -27.68 12.00
N ASN A 108 9.82 -27.33 12.59
CA ASN A 108 11.09 -28.08 12.55
C ASN A 108 11.75 -28.19 11.15
N LEU A 109 11.32 -27.46 10.14
CA LEU A 109 11.95 -27.50 8.80
C LEU A 109 13.44 -27.19 8.87
N LYS A 110 13.85 -26.20 9.67
CA LYS A 110 15.25 -25.85 9.87
C LYS A 110 16.05 -27.03 10.46
N HIS A 111 15.51 -27.72 11.45
CA HIS A 111 16.16 -28.89 12.03
C HIS A 111 16.33 -30.01 11.00
N VAL A 112 15.33 -30.22 10.15
CA VAL A 112 15.42 -31.21 9.06
C VAL A 112 16.51 -30.81 8.06
N ASN A 113 16.56 -29.53 7.66
CA ASN A 113 17.61 -29.02 6.76
C ASN A 113 19.01 -29.16 7.37
N ASP A 114 19.18 -28.76 8.62
CA ASP A 114 20.47 -28.78 9.32
C ASP A 114 20.96 -30.22 9.57
N THR A 115 20.05 -31.19 9.75
CA THR A 115 20.38 -32.57 10.11
C THR A 115 20.49 -33.48 8.88
N PHE A 116 19.60 -33.30 7.89
CA PHE A 116 19.44 -34.24 6.75
C PHE A 116 19.70 -33.58 5.39
N GLY A 117 20.02 -32.28 5.35
CA GLY A 117 20.27 -31.52 4.13
C GLY A 117 19.02 -30.93 3.47
N HIS A 118 19.22 -29.97 2.58
CA HIS A 118 18.13 -29.22 1.92
C HIS A 118 17.22 -30.11 1.06
N GLU A 119 17.74 -31.16 0.43
CA GLU A 119 16.91 -32.11 -0.34
C GLU A 119 15.82 -32.77 0.53
N LYS A 120 16.17 -33.14 1.76
CA LYS A 120 15.20 -33.69 2.71
C LYS A 120 14.23 -32.63 3.24
N GLY A 121 14.67 -31.39 3.37
CA GLY A 121 13.79 -30.26 3.69
C GLY A 121 12.78 -30.00 2.57
N ASP A 122 13.19 -30.09 1.32
CA ASP A 122 12.29 -29.96 0.17
C ASP A 122 11.27 -31.09 0.10
N GLU A 123 11.67 -32.34 0.35
CA GLU A 123 10.75 -33.48 0.49
C GLU A 123 9.75 -33.25 1.63
N PHE A 124 10.20 -32.69 2.75
CA PHE A 124 9.36 -32.38 3.91
C PHE A 124 8.31 -31.31 3.61
N ILE A 125 8.69 -30.26 2.89
CA ILE A 125 7.76 -29.22 2.40
C ILE A 125 6.77 -29.81 1.40
N GLN A 126 7.23 -30.66 0.47
CA GLN A 126 6.38 -31.30 -0.52
C GLN A 126 5.34 -32.22 0.14
N ALA A 127 5.74 -32.97 1.15
CA ALA A 127 4.85 -33.86 1.90
C ALA A 127 3.74 -33.03 2.63
N PHE A 128 4.09 -31.94 3.27
CA PHE A 128 3.10 -31.06 3.90
C PHE A 128 2.18 -30.41 2.85
N THR A 129 2.75 -29.95 1.73
CA THR A 129 1.98 -29.39 0.62
C THR A 129 0.99 -30.41 0.05
N TYR A 130 1.40 -31.68 -0.06
CA TYR A 130 0.52 -32.77 -0.47
C TYR A 130 -0.67 -32.93 0.48
N CYS A 131 -0.45 -32.91 1.81
CA CYS A 131 -1.53 -32.97 2.79
C CYS A 131 -2.47 -31.75 2.66
N LEU A 132 -1.92 -30.53 2.51
CA LEU A 132 -2.71 -29.33 2.31
C LEU A 132 -3.56 -29.37 1.03
N THR A 133 -3.01 -29.89 -0.07
CA THR A 133 -3.75 -29.96 -1.34
C THR A 133 -4.92 -30.93 -1.29
N ARG A 134 -4.88 -31.94 -0.41
CA ARG A 134 -5.95 -32.95 -0.24
C ARG A 134 -7.20 -32.42 0.46
N ILE A 135 -7.08 -31.33 1.22
CA ILE A 135 -8.21 -30.69 1.90
C ILE A 135 -8.84 -29.56 1.06
N LEU A 136 -8.30 -29.23 -0.11
CA LEU A 136 -8.82 -28.16 -0.95
C LEU A 136 -10.10 -28.55 -1.67
N ASN A 137 -10.99 -27.55 -1.84
CA ASN A 137 -12.17 -27.64 -2.69
C ASN A 137 -12.13 -26.58 -3.82
N GLN A 138 -13.20 -26.46 -4.61
CA GLN A 138 -13.26 -25.52 -5.74
C GLN A 138 -13.21 -24.04 -5.35
N HIS A 139 -13.43 -23.71 -4.07
CA HIS A 139 -13.42 -22.35 -3.51
C HIS A 139 -12.15 -22.03 -2.74
N SER A 140 -11.19 -22.95 -2.74
CA SER A 140 -9.92 -22.83 -2.01
C SER A 140 -8.83 -22.23 -2.89
N PHE A 141 -8.05 -21.33 -2.30
CA PHE A 141 -6.84 -20.76 -2.90
C PHE A 141 -5.66 -20.95 -1.94
N LEU A 142 -4.77 -21.88 -2.24
CA LEU A 142 -3.58 -22.20 -1.43
C LEU A 142 -2.34 -21.57 -2.05
N ALA A 143 -1.56 -20.85 -1.23
CA ALA A 143 -0.30 -20.24 -1.62
C ALA A 143 0.79 -20.54 -0.59
N ARG A 144 2.03 -20.67 -1.03
CA ARG A 144 3.21 -20.65 -0.16
C ARG A 144 3.62 -19.18 0.04
N TYR A 145 3.57 -18.72 1.27
CA TYR A 145 3.79 -17.32 1.67
C TYR A 145 5.26 -17.06 2.00
N GLY A 146 5.93 -18.01 2.64
CA GLY A 146 7.33 -17.97 3.04
C GLY A 146 8.02 -19.31 2.88
N GLY A 147 9.18 -19.51 3.50
CA GLY A 147 9.95 -20.77 3.46
C GLY A 147 9.17 -21.99 3.96
N ASP A 148 8.56 -21.86 5.11
CA ASP A 148 7.78 -22.86 5.86
C ASP A 148 6.31 -22.43 6.08
N GLU A 149 5.92 -21.26 5.54
CA GLU A 149 4.62 -20.64 5.76
C GLU A 149 3.71 -20.80 4.54
N PHE A 150 2.44 -21.16 4.79
CA PHE A 150 1.40 -21.30 3.77
C PHE A 150 0.16 -20.49 4.18
N ALA A 151 -0.52 -19.94 3.19
CA ALA A 151 -1.79 -19.23 3.32
C ALA A 151 -2.86 -19.92 2.48
N LEU A 152 -4.01 -20.21 3.09
CA LEU A 152 -5.20 -20.72 2.42
C LEU A 152 -6.32 -19.69 2.55
N ILE A 153 -6.87 -19.27 1.42
CA ILE A 153 -8.09 -18.46 1.36
C ILE A 153 -9.23 -19.37 0.91
N GLN A 154 -10.31 -19.38 1.67
CA GLN A 154 -11.53 -20.14 1.40
C GLN A 154 -12.68 -19.18 1.19
N GLU A 155 -13.26 -19.13 -0.02
CA GLU A 155 -14.45 -18.33 -0.31
C GLU A 155 -15.71 -19.10 0.06
N ASN A 156 -16.79 -18.42 0.46
CA ASN A 156 -18.09 -18.96 0.84
C ASN A 156 -18.03 -20.00 1.98
N THR A 157 -17.32 -19.68 3.06
CA THR A 157 -17.08 -20.57 4.19
C THR A 157 -17.57 -20.00 5.52
N ASP A 158 -17.62 -20.86 6.52
CA ASP A 158 -17.85 -20.51 7.91
C ASP A 158 -16.77 -21.13 8.83
N GLU A 159 -16.79 -20.77 10.10
CA GLU A 159 -15.84 -21.25 11.07
C GLU A 159 -15.87 -22.79 11.23
N LYS A 160 -17.06 -23.41 11.11
CA LYS A 160 -17.22 -24.86 11.26
C LYS A 160 -16.54 -25.62 10.11
N GLU A 161 -16.67 -25.09 8.90
CA GLU A 161 -16.03 -25.67 7.73
C GLU A 161 -14.50 -25.58 7.83
N LEU A 162 -13.95 -24.43 8.25
CA LEU A 162 -12.51 -24.30 8.47
C LEU A 162 -12.00 -25.26 9.55
N GLN A 163 -12.72 -25.39 10.65
CA GLN A 163 -12.38 -26.38 11.70
C GLN A 163 -12.44 -27.83 11.19
N GLN A 164 -13.38 -28.12 10.28
CA GLN A 164 -13.45 -29.44 9.66
C GLN A 164 -12.26 -29.68 8.73
N MET A 165 -11.84 -28.69 7.94
CA MET A 165 -10.65 -28.77 7.10
C MET A 165 -9.38 -29.02 7.95
N ILE A 166 -9.25 -28.35 9.08
CA ILE A 166 -8.11 -28.56 10.02
C ILE A 166 -8.13 -30.01 10.54
N ARG A 167 -9.29 -30.53 10.96
CA ARG A 167 -9.39 -31.92 11.41
C ARG A 167 -8.99 -32.92 10.33
N GLN A 168 -9.41 -32.69 9.10
CA GLN A 168 -9.00 -33.52 7.95
C GLN A 168 -7.49 -33.44 7.71
N LEU A 169 -6.89 -32.27 7.84
CA LEU A 169 -5.43 -32.11 7.75
C LEU A 169 -4.71 -32.85 8.86
N ASP A 170 -5.20 -32.79 10.10
CA ASP A 170 -4.63 -33.52 11.24
C ASP A 170 -4.64 -35.04 11.00
N ASP A 171 -5.73 -35.55 10.39
CA ASP A 171 -5.82 -36.99 10.06
C ASP A 171 -4.79 -37.37 8.98
N LEU A 172 -4.67 -36.57 7.92
CA LEU A 172 -3.68 -36.80 6.84
C LEU A 172 -2.24 -36.72 7.35
N VAL A 173 -1.95 -35.75 8.22
CA VAL A 173 -0.62 -35.62 8.82
C VAL A 173 -0.33 -36.80 9.76
N ARG A 174 -1.30 -37.29 10.53
CA ARG A 174 -1.15 -38.50 11.36
C ARG A 174 -0.91 -39.73 10.50
N GLU A 175 -1.64 -39.90 9.40
CA GLU A 175 -1.43 -40.98 8.45
C GLU A 175 -0.02 -40.94 7.84
N TYR A 176 0.42 -39.78 7.38
CA TYR A 176 1.79 -39.60 6.88
C TYR A 176 2.84 -39.97 7.93
N ASN A 177 2.69 -39.48 9.16
CA ASN A 177 3.63 -39.73 10.26
C ASN A 177 3.69 -41.22 10.67
N SER A 178 2.63 -41.98 10.45
CA SER A 178 2.65 -43.44 10.73
C SER A 178 3.49 -44.23 9.75
N HIS A 179 3.80 -43.68 8.56
CA HIS A 179 4.55 -44.33 7.50
C HIS A 179 5.90 -43.70 7.19
N SER A 180 6.22 -42.55 7.80
CA SER A 180 7.43 -41.77 7.55
C SER A 180 8.35 -41.74 8.76
N SER A 181 9.67 -41.76 8.49
CA SER A 181 10.71 -41.57 9.52
C SER A 181 10.83 -40.09 9.96
N LEU A 182 10.32 -39.14 9.16
CA LEU A 182 10.26 -37.72 9.47
C LEU A 182 8.84 -37.34 9.87
N SER A 183 8.65 -36.90 11.10
CA SER A 183 7.34 -36.54 11.63
C SER A 183 6.97 -35.11 11.26
N LEU A 184 5.93 -34.95 10.43
CA LEU A 184 5.31 -33.66 10.13
C LEU A 184 4.62 -33.09 11.37
N SER A 185 4.85 -31.81 11.62
CA SER A 185 4.14 -31.03 12.63
C SER A 185 3.97 -29.62 12.10
N TYR A 186 2.82 -29.01 12.32
CA TYR A 186 2.51 -27.67 11.86
C TYR A 186 1.76 -26.87 12.90
N ALA A 187 1.82 -25.56 12.79
CA ALA A 187 0.96 -24.64 13.51
C ALA A 187 -0.11 -24.07 12.54
N VAL A 188 -1.30 -23.76 13.06
CA VAL A 188 -2.40 -23.20 12.27
C VAL A 188 -3.15 -22.13 13.04
N GLY A 189 -3.49 -21.05 12.34
CA GLY A 189 -4.43 -20.06 12.83
C GLY A 189 -5.40 -19.69 11.72
N TYR A 190 -6.64 -19.38 12.09
CA TYR A 190 -7.68 -19.03 11.12
C TYR A 190 -8.56 -17.88 11.60
N GLU A 191 -9.16 -17.18 10.62
CA GLU A 191 -10.15 -16.13 10.83
C GLU A 191 -11.18 -16.18 9.72
N VAL A 192 -12.43 -15.76 10.02
CA VAL A 192 -13.54 -15.73 9.06
C VAL A 192 -14.19 -14.35 9.07
N SER A 193 -14.42 -13.78 7.89
CA SER A 193 -15.22 -12.57 7.75
C SER A 193 -16.72 -12.90 7.69
N TYR A 194 -17.53 -12.18 8.47
CA TYR A 194 -18.99 -12.32 8.45
C TYR A 194 -19.67 -11.11 7.79
N ARG A 195 -20.88 -11.30 7.28
CA ARG A 195 -21.68 -10.34 6.49
C ARG A 195 -21.83 -8.92 7.09
N ASN A 196 -21.59 -8.73 8.37
CA ASN A 196 -21.78 -7.46 9.08
C ASN A 196 -20.48 -6.78 9.48
N HIS A 197 -19.33 -7.32 9.09
CA HIS A 197 -18.00 -6.72 9.38
C HIS A 197 -17.20 -6.72 8.11
N TYR A 198 -16.93 -5.54 7.59
CA TYR A 198 -16.00 -5.34 6.49
C TYR A 198 -14.59 -5.53 7.02
N PHE A 199 -13.87 -6.51 6.50
CA PHE A 199 -12.45 -6.70 6.79
C PHE A 199 -11.66 -6.51 5.48
N MET A 200 -10.56 -5.77 5.58
CA MET A 200 -9.54 -5.91 4.55
C MET A 200 -8.93 -7.31 4.67
N MET A 201 -8.63 -7.94 3.54
CA MET A 201 -8.04 -9.29 3.55
C MET A 201 -6.74 -9.35 4.35
N GLU A 202 -5.99 -8.24 4.40
CA GLU A 202 -4.78 -8.09 5.20
C GLU A 202 -5.07 -8.18 6.71
N ASP A 203 -6.20 -7.64 7.17
CA ASP A 203 -6.59 -7.72 8.59
C ASP A 203 -7.00 -9.15 8.98
N LEU A 204 -7.72 -9.85 8.09
CA LEU A 204 -8.04 -11.26 8.26
C LEU A 204 -6.77 -12.11 8.31
N MET A 205 -5.83 -11.89 7.39
CA MET A 205 -4.55 -12.58 7.38
C MET A 205 -3.74 -12.30 8.64
N ASN A 206 -3.64 -11.04 9.06
CA ASN A 206 -2.94 -10.66 10.29
C ASN A 206 -3.55 -11.29 11.53
N THR A 207 -4.87 -11.43 11.58
CA THR A 207 -5.56 -12.07 12.71
C THR A 207 -5.35 -13.59 12.70
N ALA A 208 -5.42 -14.23 11.54
CA ALA A 208 -5.12 -15.64 11.37
C ALA A 208 -3.66 -15.96 11.72
N ASP A 209 -2.71 -15.12 11.29
CA ASP A 209 -1.28 -15.24 11.59
C ASP A 209 -1.01 -15.17 13.11
N LYS A 210 -1.63 -14.20 13.81
CA LYS A 210 -1.54 -14.10 15.28
C LYS A 210 -2.05 -15.37 15.98
N LYS A 211 -3.13 -15.98 15.47
CA LYS A 211 -3.68 -17.22 16.01
C LYS A 211 -2.76 -18.42 15.73
N MET A 212 -2.18 -18.50 14.52
CA MET A 212 -1.19 -19.52 14.16
C MET A 212 0.04 -19.44 15.06
N TYR A 213 0.52 -18.23 15.33
CA TYR A 213 1.67 -18.06 16.22
C TYR A 213 1.38 -18.50 17.66
N LYS A 214 0.15 -18.30 18.17
CA LYS A 214 -0.28 -18.82 19.49
C LYS A 214 -0.26 -20.34 19.52
N ASP A 215 -0.79 -21.00 18.47
CA ASP A 215 -0.77 -22.46 18.35
C ASP A 215 0.66 -23.00 18.31
N LYS A 216 1.56 -22.33 17.54
CA LYS A 216 2.99 -22.68 17.47
C LYS A 216 3.67 -22.60 18.84
N ALA A 217 3.39 -21.55 19.60
CA ALA A 217 3.93 -21.36 20.95
C ALA A 217 3.45 -22.44 21.92
N GLN A 218 2.16 -22.82 21.89
CA GLN A 218 1.59 -23.88 22.71
C GLN A 218 2.21 -25.26 22.38
N LYS A 219 2.33 -25.60 21.11
CA LYS A 219 2.95 -26.84 20.64
C LYS A 219 4.42 -26.94 21.03
N LYS A 220 5.14 -25.82 21.00
CA LYS A 220 6.55 -25.74 21.40
C LYS A 220 6.73 -25.89 22.93
N MET A 221 5.83 -25.33 23.75
CA MET A 221 5.82 -25.54 25.20
C MET A 221 5.60 -27.02 25.58
N LEU A 222 4.68 -27.70 24.92
CA LEU A 222 4.42 -29.12 25.12
C LEU A 222 5.63 -30.00 24.74
N ALA A 223 6.38 -29.62 23.73
CA ALA A 223 7.60 -30.33 23.32
C ALA A 223 8.80 -30.06 24.23
N THR A 224 8.88 -28.87 24.86
CA THR A 224 10.00 -28.49 25.75
C THR A 224 9.91 -29.14 27.13
N CYS A 225 8.73 -29.59 27.56
CA CYS A 225 8.55 -30.37 28.80
C CYS A 225 9.11 -31.81 28.72
N GLN A 226 9.62 -32.25 27.54
CA GLN A 226 10.08 -33.63 27.34
C GLN A 226 11.56 -33.77 26.89
N ALA A 227 12.37 -32.69 26.83
CA ALA A 227 13.77 -32.77 26.40
C ALA A 227 14.77 -32.43 27.53
N PRO A 228 15.90 -33.18 27.66
CA PRO A 228 16.93 -32.90 28.68
C PRO A 228 17.80 -31.68 28.27
N ALA A 229 18.21 -30.93 29.29
CA ALA A 229 19.05 -29.74 29.17
C ALA A 229 20.43 -30.05 28.58
N GLY A 230 20.81 -29.32 27.53
CA GLY A 230 22.19 -29.27 27.02
C GLY A 230 22.33 -28.59 25.68
N THR A 231 22.73 -27.35 25.70
CA THR A 231 23.78 -26.69 24.88
C THR A 231 23.57 -25.18 24.90
N GLY A 232 24.65 -24.45 25.17
CA GLY A 232 24.70 -23.04 25.57
C GLY A 232 24.44 -22.02 24.45
N ASN A 233 23.18 -21.79 24.12
CA ASN A 233 22.73 -20.51 23.54
C ASN A 233 21.84 -19.81 24.57
N LYS A 234 22.14 -18.55 24.91
CA LYS A 234 21.29 -17.72 25.77
C LYS A 234 19.89 -17.65 25.14
N VAL A 235 18.96 -18.40 25.70
CA VAL A 235 17.57 -18.39 25.24
C VAL A 235 16.92 -17.10 25.76
N ILE A 236 16.46 -16.23 24.84
CA ILE A 236 15.67 -15.04 25.22
C ILE A 236 14.40 -15.53 25.93
N PRO A 237 14.10 -15.06 27.15
CA PRO A 237 12.84 -15.39 27.79
C PRO A 237 11.68 -14.93 26.93
N THR A 238 10.79 -15.83 26.56
CA THR A 238 9.56 -15.53 25.83
C THR A 238 8.38 -15.75 26.76
N VAL A 239 7.48 -14.78 26.85
CA VAL A 239 6.34 -14.82 27.76
C VAL A 239 5.01 -14.89 27.01
N SER A 240 4.05 -15.63 27.57
CA SER A 240 2.67 -15.61 27.10
C SER A 240 1.94 -14.35 27.60
N SER A 241 0.79 -14.06 26.98
CA SER A 241 -0.08 -12.96 27.43
C SER A 241 -0.51 -13.14 28.87
N GLU A 242 -0.84 -14.37 29.27
CA GLU A 242 -1.25 -14.73 30.64
C GLU A 242 -0.14 -14.46 31.64
N PHE A 243 1.10 -14.83 31.32
CA PHE A 243 2.24 -14.57 32.19
C PHE A 243 2.50 -13.05 32.32
N LEU A 244 2.45 -12.31 31.24
CA LEU A 244 2.61 -10.86 31.28
C LEU A 244 1.51 -10.19 32.13
N THR A 245 0.26 -10.63 31.96
CA THR A 245 -0.89 -10.21 32.76
C THR A 245 -0.65 -10.46 34.25
N GLN A 246 -0.21 -11.66 34.62
CA GLN A 246 0.11 -11.99 36.02
C GLN A 246 1.26 -11.11 36.52
N LYS A 247 2.28 -10.87 35.71
CA LYS A 247 3.41 -10.04 36.10
C LYS A 247 2.99 -8.57 36.33
N ILE A 248 2.13 -8.02 35.49
CA ILE A 248 1.57 -6.68 35.70
C ILE A 248 0.75 -6.62 36.97
N ARG A 249 -0.12 -7.63 37.23
CA ARG A 249 -0.88 -7.73 38.51
C ARG A 249 0.01 -7.80 39.74
N GLN A 250 1.14 -8.50 39.64
CA GLN A 250 2.12 -8.53 40.72
C GLN A 250 2.63 -7.11 41.03
N PHE A 251 3.03 -6.33 40.00
CA PHE A 251 3.49 -4.94 40.19
C PHE A 251 2.37 -4.03 40.72
N GLN A 252 1.11 -4.24 40.31
CA GLN A 252 -0.04 -3.50 40.84
C GLN A 252 -0.27 -3.72 42.33
N ASN A 253 0.01 -4.92 42.84
CA ASN A 253 -0.23 -5.30 44.23
C ASN A 253 0.96 -4.98 45.15
N GLU A 254 2.19 -5.05 44.65
CA GLU A 254 3.40 -4.92 45.47
C GLU A 254 3.87 -3.48 45.65
N ASN A 255 3.38 -2.52 44.81
CA ASN A 255 3.88 -1.15 44.79
C ASN A 255 2.80 -0.11 45.14
N ASP A 256 3.00 0.65 46.22
CA ASP A 256 2.13 1.78 46.55
C ASP A 256 2.24 2.95 45.53
N THR A 257 3.33 3.00 44.74
CA THR A 257 3.65 4.01 43.73
C THR A 257 3.57 3.46 42.30
N VAL A 258 2.58 2.60 42.04
CA VAL A 258 2.37 1.96 40.71
C VAL A 258 2.28 2.97 39.56
N SER A 259 1.81 4.21 39.83
CA SER A 259 1.74 5.29 38.85
C SER A 259 3.11 5.70 38.23
N ASN A 260 4.21 5.27 38.87
CA ASN A 260 5.57 5.53 38.36
C ASN A 260 6.14 4.34 37.57
N ILE A 261 5.33 3.32 37.32
CA ILE A 261 5.76 2.15 36.52
C ILE A 261 5.07 2.23 35.16
N VAL A 262 5.83 1.95 34.10
CA VAL A 262 5.32 1.91 32.73
C VAL A 262 5.57 0.55 32.09
N LEU A 263 4.65 0.15 31.22
CA LEU A 263 4.80 -0.94 30.28
C LEU A 263 5.28 -0.35 28.94
N VAL A 264 6.40 -0.82 28.43
CA VAL A 264 6.95 -0.45 27.13
C VAL A 264 6.85 -1.64 26.20
N SER A 265 6.24 -1.45 25.04
CA SER A 265 6.20 -2.43 23.94
C SER A 265 7.09 -1.93 22.81
N THR A 266 8.11 -2.71 22.43
CA THR A 266 9.09 -2.34 21.39
C THR A 266 9.10 -3.38 20.28
N ASP A 267 9.06 -2.96 18.99
CA ASP A 267 9.24 -3.84 17.84
C ASP A 267 10.35 -3.36 16.91
N VAL A 268 10.69 -4.19 15.94
CA VAL A 268 11.66 -3.89 14.89
C VAL A 268 10.93 -3.55 13.60
N GLU A 269 11.26 -2.43 13.01
CA GLU A 269 10.68 -2.02 11.74
C GLU A 269 11.13 -2.97 10.62
N ASN A 270 10.16 -3.51 9.87
CA ASN A 270 10.39 -4.41 8.73
C ASN A 270 11.32 -5.61 9.04
N PHE A 271 11.21 -6.21 10.24
CA PHE A 271 12.05 -7.32 10.66
C PHE A 271 12.03 -8.52 9.70
N HIS A 272 10.90 -8.79 9.03
CA HIS A 272 10.80 -9.81 7.99
C HIS A 272 11.80 -9.57 6.85
N PHE A 273 12.00 -8.32 6.42
CA PHE A 273 12.96 -7.97 5.38
C PHE A 273 14.41 -8.30 5.80
N ILE A 274 14.72 -8.13 7.10
CA ILE A 274 16.03 -8.51 7.64
C ILE A 274 16.20 -10.03 7.55
N ASN A 275 15.18 -10.79 7.95
CA ASN A 275 15.21 -12.27 7.87
C ASN A 275 15.30 -12.74 6.41
N ASP A 276 14.57 -12.14 5.49
CA ASP A 276 14.57 -12.50 4.07
C ASP A 276 15.93 -12.23 3.42
N LYS A 277 16.54 -11.09 3.74
CA LYS A 277 17.80 -10.64 3.13
C LYS A 277 19.04 -11.28 3.75
N TYR A 278 19.06 -11.45 5.07
CA TYR A 278 20.26 -11.84 5.82
C TYR A 278 20.11 -13.20 6.54
N GLY A 279 18.94 -13.82 6.49
CA GLY A 279 18.63 -15.11 7.10
C GLY A 279 18.22 -15.03 8.57
N TYR A 280 17.44 -16.03 9.01
CA TYR A 280 16.91 -16.12 10.38
C TYR A 280 17.99 -16.22 11.48
N SER A 281 19.20 -16.72 11.16
CA SER A 281 20.31 -16.78 12.13
C SER A 281 20.68 -15.38 12.58
N LEU A 282 20.91 -14.47 11.61
CA LEU A 282 21.22 -13.07 11.90
C LEU A 282 20.05 -12.36 12.59
N GLY A 283 18.82 -12.63 12.16
CA GLY A 283 17.64 -12.09 12.84
C GLY A 283 17.58 -12.47 14.31
N ASN A 284 17.90 -13.72 14.66
CA ASN A 284 17.95 -14.17 16.05
C ASN A 284 19.11 -13.50 16.84
N GLU A 285 20.25 -13.26 16.24
CA GLU A 285 21.35 -12.52 16.86
C GLU A 285 20.96 -11.07 17.16
N ILE A 286 20.28 -10.42 16.21
CA ILE A 286 19.72 -9.07 16.38
C ILE A 286 18.72 -9.04 17.54
N LEU A 287 17.80 -10.00 17.61
CA LEU A 287 16.85 -10.09 18.72
C LEU A 287 17.54 -10.29 20.07
N ASN A 288 18.65 -11.04 20.14
CA ASN A 288 19.46 -11.18 21.35
C ASN A 288 20.07 -9.84 21.77
N ILE A 289 20.62 -9.06 20.84
CA ILE A 289 21.17 -7.72 21.11
C ILE A 289 20.08 -6.79 21.66
N ILE A 290 18.89 -6.79 21.06
CA ILE A 290 17.76 -5.97 21.51
C ILE A 290 17.41 -6.36 22.95
N TYR A 291 17.25 -7.65 23.22
CA TYR A 291 16.94 -8.13 24.55
C TYR A 291 18.00 -7.71 25.59
N GLU A 292 19.29 -7.86 25.28
CA GLU A 292 20.39 -7.47 26.17
C GLU A 292 20.36 -5.98 26.49
N GLU A 293 20.15 -5.12 25.48
CA GLU A 293 20.08 -3.66 25.67
C GLU A 293 18.86 -3.25 26.49
N LEU A 294 17.68 -3.82 26.20
CA LEU A 294 16.45 -3.53 26.94
C LEU A 294 16.54 -4.03 28.39
N ALA A 295 17.06 -5.24 28.61
CA ALA A 295 17.16 -5.85 29.93
C ALA A 295 18.24 -5.19 30.81
N SER A 296 19.30 -4.64 30.19
CA SER A 296 20.39 -3.94 30.91
C SER A 296 20.09 -2.46 31.17
N ALA A 297 18.97 -1.92 30.70
CA ALA A 297 18.58 -0.54 30.96
C ALA A 297 18.39 -0.30 32.48
N PRO A 298 18.97 0.77 33.06
CA PRO A 298 19.03 0.96 34.52
C PRO A 298 17.68 0.95 35.23
N ALA A 299 16.63 1.38 34.54
CA ALA A 299 15.28 1.45 35.10
C ALA A 299 14.42 0.20 34.76
N SER A 300 14.99 -0.79 34.06
CA SER A 300 14.26 -2.00 33.65
C SER A 300 14.04 -2.95 34.85
N LEU A 301 12.78 -3.16 35.21
CA LEU A 301 12.37 -4.11 36.27
C LEU A 301 12.11 -5.50 35.68
N PHE A 302 11.69 -5.57 34.43
CA PHE A 302 11.40 -6.82 33.73
C PHE A 302 11.50 -6.57 32.22
N THR A 303 12.10 -7.50 31.49
CA THR A 303 12.14 -7.49 30.03
C THR A 303 11.98 -8.91 29.50
N SER A 304 11.19 -9.06 28.47
CA SER A 304 11.00 -10.34 27.79
C SER A 304 10.58 -10.14 26.35
N ARG A 305 10.81 -11.15 25.53
CA ARG A 305 10.21 -11.24 24.20
C ARG A 305 8.75 -11.66 24.35
N PHE A 306 7.86 -10.96 23.65
CA PHE A 306 6.43 -11.23 23.75
C PHE A 306 5.95 -12.12 22.59
N PHE A 307 6.20 -11.71 21.35
CA PHE A 307 5.99 -12.52 20.13
C PHE A 307 6.82 -11.98 18.98
N SER A 308 7.21 -12.82 18.01
CA SER A 308 8.00 -12.44 16.84
C SER A 308 9.19 -11.52 17.19
N ASP A 309 9.15 -10.28 16.75
CA ASP A 309 10.13 -9.21 16.99
C ASP A 309 9.67 -8.20 18.07
N VAL A 310 8.58 -8.51 18.79
CA VAL A 310 8.03 -7.65 19.83
C VAL A 310 8.59 -8.01 21.19
N PHE A 311 9.13 -7.01 21.87
CA PHE A 311 9.60 -7.06 23.26
C PHE A 311 8.67 -6.28 24.17
N VAL A 312 8.58 -6.70 25.41
CA VAL A 312 7.88 -5.97 26.47
C VAL A 312 8.83 -5.75 27.64
N SER A 313 8.83 -4.53 28.15
CA SER A 313 9.61 -4.14 29.32
C SER A 313 8.72 -3.43 30.33
N ILE A 314 8.91 -3.73 31.63
CA ILE A 314 8.32 -2.97 32.71
C ILE A 314 9.44 -2.12 33.28
N VAL A 315 9.22 -0.80 33.34
CA VAL A 315 10.25 0.19 33.63
C VAL A 315 9.79 1.09 34.79
N ASP A 316 10.69 1.35 35.72
CA ASP A 316 10.47 2.32 36.81
C ASP A 316 10.78 3.74 36.34
N THR A 317 9.84 4.64 36.50
CA THR A 317 9.93 6.05 36.10
C THR A 317 9.86 7.03 37.28
N THR A 318 10.13 6.57 38.51
CA THR A 318 9.97 7.35 39.75
C THR A 318 10.63 8.74 39.69
N ASN A 319 11.72 8.90 38.97
CA ASN A 319 12.47 10.15 38.81
C ASN A 319 12.33 10.80 37.45
N LEU A 320 11.39 10.39 36.61
CA LEU A 320 11.25 10.82 35.23
C LEU A 320 9.91 11.51 34.98
N ASN A 321 9.93 12.67 34.37
CA ASN A 321 8.74 13.23 33.74
C ASN A 321 8.51 12.62 32.36
N ARG A 322 7.34 12.89 31.73
CA ARG A 322 6.98 12.34 30.41
C ARG A 322 8.01 12.62 29.32
N SER A 323 8.56 13.83 29.26
CA SER A 323 9.58 14.22 28.26
C SER A 323 10.87 13.44 28.49
N ALA A 324 11.37 13.39 29.73
CA ALA A 324 12.60 12.67 30.08
C ALA A 324 12.48 11.15 29.83
N LEU A 325 11.30 10.58 30.06
CA LEU A 325 11.03 9.17 29.73
C LEU A 325 11.13 8.92 28.23
N LEU A 326 10.51 9.76 27.39
CA LEU A 326 10.61 9.64 25.94
C LEU A 326 12.05 9.78 25.46
N GLU A 327 12.79 10.75 25.99
CA GLU A 327 14.21 10.94 25.67
C GLU A 327 15.05 9.70 26.02
N GLN A 328 14.82 9.09 27.19
CA GLN A 328 15.52 7.86 27.59
C GLN A 328 15.20 6.69 26.67
N ILE A 329 13.93 6.51 26.28
CA ILE A 329 13.53 5.47 25.34
C ILE A 329 14.20 5.71 23.99
N GLN A 330 14.17 6.94 23.47
CA GLN A 330 14.83 7.28 22.21
C GLN A 330 16.35 7.11 22.26
N LEU A 331 16.99 7.37 23.41
CA LEU A 331 18.41 7.12 23.59
C LEU A 331 18.71 5.62 23.57
N LEU A 332 17.87 4.81 24.19
CA LEU A 332 17.98 3.35 24.20
C LEU A 332 17.78 2.79 22.78
N ASP A 333 16.75 3.23 22.09
CA ASP A 333 16.47 2.85 20.69
C ASP A 333 17.64 3.22 19.76
N ARG A 334 18.19 4.43 19.91
CA ARG A 334 19.40 4.85 19.16
C ARG A 334 20.61 3.96 19.47
N ARG A 335 20.83 3.60 20.73
CA ARG A 335 21.93 2.72 21.13
C ARG A 335 21.79 1.32 20.54
N ILE A 336 20.58 0.76 20.55
CA ILE A 336 20.24 -0.52 19.90
C ILE A 336 20.57 -0.43 18.39
N CYS A 337 20.04 0.61 17.71
CA CYS A 337 20.28 0.82 16.30
C CYS A 337 21.77 0.95 15.96
N GLN A 338 22.53 1.76 16.71
CA GLN A 338 23.96 1.94 16.51
C GLN A 338 24.75 0.64 16.70
N ARG A 339 24.42 -0.13 17.73
CA ARG A 339 25.09 -1.41 18.02
C ARG A 339 24.85 -2.40 16.88
N ILE A 340 23.64 -2.50 16.35
CA ILE A 340 23.28 -3.40 15.25
C ILE A 340 23.93 -2.92 13.94
N GLN A 341 23.84 -1.62 13.63
CA GLN A 341 24.43 -1.05 12.43
C GLN A 341 25.97 -1.23 12.40
N SER A 342 26.64 -1.00 13.52
CA SER A 342 28.10 -1.17 13.60
C SER A 342 28.53 -2.64 13.53
N THR A 343 27.73 -3.57 14.08
CA THR A 343 28.08 -4.99 14.13
C THR A 343 27.84 -5.69 12.80
N TYR A 344 26.73 -5.36 12.11
CA TYR A 344 26.27 -6.10 10.92
C TYR A 344 26.23 -5.25 9.65
N GLN A 345 26.63 -3.98 9.70
CA GLN A 345 26.63 -3.03 8.57
C GLN A 345 25.24 -2.89 7.90
N ILE A 346 24.17 -3.00 8.70
CA ILE A 346 22.78 -2.82 8.24
C ILE A 346 22.46 -1.33 8.32
N SER A 347 22.35 -0.64 7.17
CA SER A 347 22.16 0.81 7.09
C SER A 347 20.77 1.28 7.56
N PHE A 348 19.74 0.42 7.45
CA PHE A 348 18.37 0.75 7.78
C PHE A 348 17.85 -0.19 8.88
N PHE A 349 18.17 0.14 10.12
CA PHE A 349 17.63 -0.57 11.29
C PHE A 349 16.96 0.44 12.23
N ARG A 350 15.71 0.16 12.62
CA ARG A 350 14.94 1.01 13.54
C ARG A 350 14.07 0.16 14.44
N THR A 351 13.84 0.68 15.66
CA THR A 351 12.88 0.14 16.62
C THR A 351 11.77 1.15 16.86
N ASN A 352 10.57 0.69 17.21
CA ASN A 352 9.45 1.54 17.55
C ASN A 352 8.94 1.16 18.93
N SER A 353 8.80 2.13 19.83
CA SER A 353 8.48 1.93 21.23
C SER A 353 7.18 2.64 21.63
N GLY A 354 6.22 1.88 22.14
CA GLY A 354 4.97 2.39 22.70
C GLY A 354 4.90 2.19 24.21
N VAL A 355 4.50 3.21 24.93
CA VAL A 355 4.50 3.29 26.39
C VAL A 355 3.10 3.41 26.94
N CYS A 356 2.78 2.66 27.98
CA CYS A 356 1.56 2.80 28.76
C CYS A 356 1.88 2.84 30.25
N TYR A 357 1.37 3.84 30.99
CA TYR A 357 1.49 3.90 32.46
C TYR A 357 0.64 2.80 33.08
N ILE A 358 1.19 2.10 34.08
CA ILE A 358 0.47 1.07 34.83
C ILE A 358 -0.42 1.76 35.85
N SER A 359 -1.72 1.46 35.83
CA SER A 359 -2.72 1.93 36.81
C SER A 359 -3.19 0.82 37.69
N LYS A 360 -3.48 1.13 38.99
CA LYS A 360 -4.04 0.13 39.93
C LYS A 360 -5.40 -0.40 39.51
N ASP A 361 -6.22 0.48 38.91
CA ASP A 361 -7.63 0.20 38.62
C ASP A 361 -7.87 -0.35 37.22
N ALA A 362 -6.84 -0.40 36.36
CA ALA A 362 -6.97 -0.85 34.99
C ALA A 362 -6.65 -2.35 34.85
N GLU A 363 -7.41 -3.05 34.02
CA GLU A 363 -7.11 -4.46 33.71
C GLU A 363 -5.80 -4.55 32.90
N PRO A 364 -4.91 -5.50 33.24
CA PRO A 364 -3.61 -5.67 32.60
C PRO A 364 -3.69 -5.83 31.08
N GLU A 365 -4.71 -6.54 30.59
CA GLU A 365 -4.95 -6.77 29.17
C GLU A 365 -5.18 -5.45 28.41
N ASN A 366 -5.89 -4.50 29.03
CA ASN A 366 -6.10 -3.17 28.48
C ASN A 366 -4.78 -2.37 28.40
N MET A 367 -3.92 -2.48 29.42
CA MET A 367 -2.62 -1.80 29.43
C MET A 367 -1.68 -2.36 28.37
N ILE A 368 -1.68 -3.68 28.15
CA ILE A 368 -0.94 -4.31 27.04
C ILE A 368 -1.47 -3.80 25.69
N SER A 369 -2.79 -3.71 25.54
CA SER A 369 -3.41 -3.14 24.34
C SER A 369 -3.01 -1.68 24.13
N CYS A 370 -3.05 -0.85 25.18
CA CYS A 370 -2.66 0.55 25.14
C CYS A 370 -1.19 0.74 24.71
N ALA A 371 -0.26 -0.05 25.26
CA ALA A 371 1.15 -0.01 24.86
C ALA A 371 1.33 -0.41 23.39
N ASN A 372 0.58 -1.40 22.90
CA ASN A 372 0.61 -1.81 21.51
C ASN A 372 -0.01 -0.76 20.57
N VAL A 373 -1.08 -0.05 20.97
CA VAL A 373 -1.63 1.09 20.24
C VAL A 373 -0.58 2.20 20.11
N ALA A 374 0.03 2.60 21.23
CA ALA A 374 1.10 3.61 21.23
C ALA A 374 2.28 3.21 20.34
N ARG A 375 2.68 1.94 20.32
CA ARG A 375 3.73 1.42 19.44
C ARG A 375 3.37 1.52 17.95
N ARG A 376 2.13 1.19 17.56
CA ARG A 376 1.67 1.36 16.18
C ARG A 376 1.71 2.83 15.72
N ILE A 377 1.38 3.74 16.64
CA ILE A 377 1.45 5.19 16.38
C ILE A 377 2.90 5.64 16.28
N ALA A 378 3.78 5.13 17.14
CA ALA A 378 5.21 5.43 17.10
C ALA A 378 5.85 5.14 15.73
N LYS A 379 5.39 4.11 15.01
CA LYS A 379 5.83 3.80 13.64
C LYS A 379 5.58 4.94 12.64
N LYS A 380 4.54 5.74 12.86
CA LYS A 380 4.17 6.88 12.01
C LYS A 380 4.87 8.18 12.43
N MET A 381 5.54 8.18 13.58
CA MET A 381 6.20 9.37 14.15
C MET A 381 7.68 9.38 13.82
N VAL A 382 8.23 10.56 13.58
CA VAL A 382 9.68 10.76 13.39
C VAL A 382 10.49 10.33 14.62
N SER A 383 9.88 10.43 15.81
CA SER A 383 10.48 10.04 17.10
C SER A 383 10.57 8.53 17.31
N HIS A 384 9.82 7.72 16.55
CA HIS A 384 9.68 6.28 16.73
C HIS A 384 9.31 5.84 18.17
N SER A 385 8.79 6.76 18.98
CA SER A 385 8.35 6.50 20.34
C SER A 385 7.10 7.31 20.69
N CYS A 386 6.15 6.69 21.41
CA CYS A 386 4.87 7.31 21.75
C CYS A 386 4.41 6.86 23.14
N ILE A 387 3.88 7.79 23.94
CA ILE A 387 3.18 7.46 25.19
C ILE A 387 1.67 7.44 24.91
N TYR A 388 1.03 6.34 25.30
CA TYR A 388 -0.42 6.20 25.18
C TYR A 388 -1.16 7.32 25.90
N SER A 389 -2.16 7.85 25.22
CA SER A 389 -3.22 8.65 25.85
C SER A 389 -4.57 8.28 25.22
N PRO A 390 -5.70 8.47 25.95
CA PRO A 390 -7.04 8.19 25.41
C PRO A 390 -7.35 8.97 24.13
N GLU A 391 -6.82 10.21 24.01
CA GLU A 391 -7.00 11.06 22.82
C GLU A 391 -6.36 10.44 21.57
N ILE A 392 -5.18 9.87 21.73
CA ILE A 392 -4.45 9.18 20.65
C ILE A 392 -5.21 7.92 20.21
N ASP A 393 -5.74 7.14 21.14
CA ASP A 393 -6.56 5.96 20.84
C ASP A 393 -7.86 6.35 20.10
N GLN A 394 -8.48 7.44 20.54
CA GLN A 394 -9.67 7.96 19.86
C GLN A 394 -9.37 8.44 18.44
N GLN A 395 -8.23 9.09 18.22
CA GLN A 395 -7.80 9.49 16.88
C GLN A 395 -7.57 8.27 15.97
N GLU A 396 -6.91 7.21 16.44
CA GLU A 396 -6.71 5.98 15.66
C GLU A 396 -8.06 5.29 15.34
N LYS A 397 -9.01 5.25 16.28
CA LYS A 397 -10.34 4.71 16.03
C LYS A 397 -11.09 5.51 14.96
N VAL A 398 -11.05 6.83 15.05
CA VAL A 398 -11.67 7.71 14.04
C VAL A 398 -11.01 7.50 12.66
N GLN A 399 -9.69 7.38 12.60
CA GLN A 399 -9.01 7.07 11.34
C GLN A 399 -9.42 5.72 10.75
N ALA A 400 -9.54 4.69 11.61
CA ALA A 400 -10.00 3.37 11.19
C ALA A 400 -11.45 3.42 10.68
N GLU A 401 -12.33 4.18 11.34
CA GLU A 401 -13.73 4.38 10.89
C GLU A 401 -13.81 5.11 9.55
N ILE A 402 -12.97 6.14 9.34
CA ILE A 402 -12.86 6.86 8.06
C ILE A 402 -12.47 5.91 6.93
N LEU A 403 -11.42 5.11 7.14
CA LEU A 403 -10.97 4.13 6.14
C LEU A 403 -12.05 3.06 5.86
N HIS A 404 -12.69 2.59 6.92
CA HIS A 404 -13.78 1.62 6.81
C HIS A 404 -14.98 2.16 6.01
N SER A 405 -15.31 3.44 6.17
CA SER A 405 -16.45 4.06 5.50
C SER A 405 -16.19 4.36 4.01
N PHE A 406 -14.96 4.31 3.53
CA PHE A 406 -14.57 4.81 2.21
C PHE A 406 -15.36 4.18 1.05
N HIS A 407 -15.42 2.86 0.98
CA HIS A 407 -16.08 2.18 -0.13
C HIS A 407 -17.59 2.42 -0.14
N GLN A 408 -18.20 2.45 1.04
CA GLN A 408 -19.63 2.76 1.16
C GLN A 408 -19.90 4.20 0.75
N ALA A 409 -19.05 5.15 1.18
CA ALA A 409 -19.15 6.56 0.84
C ALA A 409 -19.01 6.82 -0.68
N ILE A 410 -18.15 6.05 -1.39
CA ILE A 410 -18.09 6.07 -2.86
C ILE A 410 -19.41 5.55 -3.47
N SER A 411 -19.93 4.43 -2.97
CA SER A 411 -21.15 3.81 -3.49
C SER A 411 -22.39 4.68 -3.25
N ASP A 412 -22.45 5.35 -2.11
CA ASP A 412 -23.56 6.23 -1.72
C ASP A 412 -23.41 7.66 -2.27
N GLU A 413 -22.39 7.89 -3.11
CA GLU A 413 -22.07 9.20 -3.70
C GLU A 413 -21.88 10.33 -2.67
N GLU A 414 -21.37 10.00 -1.47
CA GLU A 414 -21.09 10.98 -0.41
C GLU A 414 -19.91 11.93 -0.79
N PHE A 415 -19.02 11.50 -1.69
CA PHE A 415 -17.97 12.37 -2.23
C PHE A 415 -18.53 13.21 -3.38
N GLN A 416 -18.69 14.50 -3.11
CA GLN A 416 -19.22 15.46 -4.07
C GLN A 416 -18.12 16.36 -4.58
N ILE A 417 -18.16 16.72 -5.86
CA ILE A 417 -17.27 17.72 -6.44
C ILE A 417 -17.83 19.13 -6.20
N TYR A 418 -16.95 19.99 -5.76
CA TYR A 418 -17.16 21.43 -5.62
C TYR A 418 -16.25 22.14 -6.60
N LEU A 419 -16.65 23.29 -7.07
CA LEU A 419 -15.88 24.10 -7.99
C LEU A 419 -15.49 25.41 -7.30
N GLN A 420 -14.21 25.75 -7.33
CA GLN A 420 -13.76 27.07 -6.89
C GLN A 420 -13.34 27.87 -8.13
N PRO A 421 -14.06 28.95 -8.44
CA PRO A 421 -13.74 29.79 -9.58
C PRO A 421 -12.37 30.47 -9.45
N LYS A 422 -11.64 30.51 -10.57
CA LYS A 422 -10.48 31.38 -10.79
C LYS A 422 -10.93 32.54 -11.67
N VAL A 423 -10.51 33.75 -11.33
CA VAL A 423 -10.94 34.97 -12.03
C VAL A 423 -9.78 35.68 -12.70
N ILE A 424 -10.06 36.33 -13.82
CA ILE A 424 -9.13 37.25 -14.49
C ILE A 424 -9.11 38.55 -13.67
N PRO A 425 -7.97 39.00 -13.14
CA PRO A 425 -7.90 40.17 -12.25
C PRO A 425 -8.38 41.49 -12.86
N GLU A 426 -8.25 41.62 -14.18
CA GLU A 426 -8.57 42.82 -14.93
C GLU A 426 -10.07 43.14 -14.94
N ASN A 427 -10.91 42.10 -15.00
CA ASN A 427 -12.35 42.27 -15.21
C ASN A 427 -13.24 41.45 -14.26
N GLY A 428 -12.64 40.63 -13.38
CA GLY A 428 -13.35 39.77 -12.42
C GLY A 428 -14.15 38.61 -13.05
N ARG A 429 -13.95 38.31 -14.36
CA ARG A 429 -14.63 37.21 -15.02
C ARG A 429 -14.00 35.87 -14.67
N ILE A 430 -14.85 34.88 -14.47
CA ILE A 430 -14.41 33.51 -14.26
C ILE A 430 -13.84 32.96 -15.57
N SER A 431 -12.60 32.51 -15.55
CA SER A 431 -11.86 31.97 -16.69
C SER A 431 -11.68 30.46 -16.57
N SER A 432 -11.57 29.95 -15.36
CA SER A 432 -11.38 28.52 -15.05
C SER A 432 -11.92 28.21 -13.65
N ALA A 433 -11.91 26.94 -13.25
CA ALA A 433 -12.28 26.55 -11.89
C ALA A 433 -11.47 25.33 -11.44
N GLU A 434 -11.12 25.29 -10.17
CA GLU A 434 -10.52 24.11 -9.54
C GLU A 434 -11.62 23.17 -9.02
N VAL A 435 -11.47 21.87 -9.32
CA VAL A 435 -12.34 20.81 -8.83
C VAL A 435 -11.81 20.34 -7.47
N LEU A 436 -12.63 20.52 -6.45
CA LEU A 436 -12.33 20.18 -5.08
C LEU A 436 -13.32 19.11 -4.59
N VAL A 437 -12.84 18.04 -4.00
CA VAL A 437 -13.71 17.01 -3.40
C VAL A 437 -14.16 17.45 -2.00
N ARG A 438 -15.43 17.15 -1.67
CA ARG A 438 -16.01 17.31 -0.34
C ARG A 438 -16.72 16.02 0.05
N TRP A 439 -16.45 15.55 1.24
CA TRP A 439 -17.20 14.42 1.81
C TRP A 439 -18.46 14.96 2.50
N VAL A 440 -19.61 14.70 1.90
CA VAL A 440 -20.91 15.20 2.32
C VAL A 440 -21.80 14.02 2.70
N ARG A 441 -22.31 14.03 3.93
CA ARG A 441 -23.24 13.02 4.43
C ARG A 441 -24.49 13.71 4.96
N ASP A 442 -25.67 13.21 4.60
CA ASP A 442 -26.95 13.79 4.98
C ASP A 442 -27.05 15.31 4.64
N GLY A 443 -26.49 15.71 3.50
CA GLY A 443 -26.50 17.10 3.03
C GLY A 443 -25.58 18.05 3.81
N ARG A 444 -24.70 17.53 4.66
CA ARG A 444 -23.73 18.33 5.44
C ARG A 444 -22.32 17.86 5.20
N LEU A 445 -21.37 18.80 5.28
CA LEU A 445 -19.96 18.45 5.25
C LEU A 445 -19.64 17.50 6.42
N PHE A 446 -19.25 16.26 6.10
CA PHE A 446 -18.95 15.23 7.09
C PHE A 446 -17.53 15.42 7.66
N LEU A 447 -16.53 15.52 6.78
CA LEU A 447 -15.12 15.71 7.15
C LEU A 447 -14.43 16.70 6.21
N SER A 448 -13.43 17.41 6.74
CA SER A 448 -12.55 18.26 5.94
C SER A 448 -11.57 17.40 5.11
N PRO A 449 -11.30 17.78 3.83
CA PRO A 449 -10.27 17.14 3.01
C PRO A 449 -8.91 17.04 3.70
N ALA A 450 -8.52 18.02 4.49
CA ALA A 450 -7.28 18.03 5.25
C ALA A 450 -7.16 16.86 6.26
N ILE A 451 -8.28 16.22 6.62
CA ILE A 451 -8.28 15.05 7.53
C ILE A 451 -8.18 13.74 6.75
N TYR A 452 -9.01 13.57 5.71
CA TYR A 452 -9.11 12.26 5.05
C TYR A 452 -8.17 12.08 3.85
N ILE A 453 -7.79 13.14 3.13
CA ILE A 453 -6.89 13.03 1.98
C ILE A 453 -5.52 12.45 2.39
N PRO A 454 -4.81 12.97 3.42
CA PRO A 454 -3.54 12.39 3.85
C PRO A 454 -3.69 10.93 4.32
N LEU A 455 -4.83 10.60 4.95
CA LEU A 455 -5.12 9.24 5.39
C LEU A 455 -5.32 8.29 4.20
N PHE A 456 -6.02 8.74 3.15
CA PHE A 456 -6.24 7.97 1.93
C PHE A 456 -4.96 7.82 1.11
N GLU A 457 -4.07 8.81 1.10
CA GLU A 457 -2.75 8.71 0.49
C GLU A 457 -1.89 7.65 1.18
N GLN A 458 -1.82 7.66 2.53
CA GLN A 458 -1.07 6.65 3.29
C GLN A 458 -1.54 5.20 3.04
N ASN A 459 -2.81 5.02 2.69
CA ASN A 459 -3.43 3.71 2.49
C ASN A 459 -3.74 3.38 1.01
N GLY A 460 -3.38 4.26 0.07
CA GLY A 460 -3.60 4.06 -1.36
C GLY A 460 -5.04 4.28 -1.85
N PHE A 461 -5.98 4.61 -0.96
CA PHE A 461 -7.39 4.85 -1.33
C PHE A 461 -7.59 6.11 -2.17
N VAL A 462 -6.66 7.06 -2.07
CA VAL A 462 -6.71 8.31 -2.84
C VAL A 462 -6.74 8.05 -4.35
N ILE A 463 -6.09 7.00 -4.85
CA ILE A 463 -6.13 6.63 -6.27
C ILE A 463 -7.56 6.38 -6.74
N ASN A 464 -8.35 5.64 -5.94
CA ASN A 464 -9.74 5.36 -6.26
C ASN A 464 -10.62 6.62 -6.13
N LEU A 465 -10.34 7.45 -5.14
CA LEU A 465 -11.03 8.73 -4.96
C LEU A 465 -10.75 9.68 -6.13
N ASP A 466 -9.50 9.81 -6.56
CA ASP A 466 -9.14 10.67 -7.68
C ASP A 466 -9.85 10.22 -8.97
N TYR A 467 -9.83 8.93 -9.30
CA TYR A 467 -10.56 8.43 -10.46
C TYR A 467 -12.07 8.67 -10.38
N TYR A 468 -12.66 8.55 -9.18
CA TYR A 468 -14.06 8.88 -8.95
C TYR A 468 -14.32 10.38 -9.18
N VAL A 469 -13.47 11.26 -8.66
CA VAL A 469 -13.56 12.72 -8.83
C VAL A 469 -13.42 13.09 -10.31
N TYR A 470 -12.42 12.52 -11.02
CA TYR A 470 -12.23 12.76 -12.45
C TYR A 470 -13.45 12.32 -13.26
N GLU A 471 -14.02 11.16 -12.94
CA GLU A 471 -15.22 10.66 -13.59
C GLU A 471 -16.41 11.59 -13.40
N LYS A 472 -16.66 12.07 -12.18
CA LYS A 472 -17.73 13.03 -11.88
C LYS A 472 -17.48 14.40 -12.56
N ALA A 473 -16.26 14.88 -12.56
CA ALA A 473 -15.89 16.13 -13.22
C ALA A 473 -16.07 16.04 -14.76
N PHE A 474 -15.66 14.93 -15.37
CA PHE A 474 -15.81 14.72 -16.82
C PHE A 474 -17.28 14.54 -17.22
N GLN A 475 -18.06 13.84 -16.39
CA GLN A 475 -19.51 13.73 -16.58
C GLN A 475 -20.19 15.10 -16.54
N TRP A 476 -19.85 15.94 -15.57
CA TRP A 476 -20.34 17.31 -15.47
C TRP A 476 -19.91 18.15 -16.68
N LEU A 477 -18.64 18.12 -17.03
CA LEU A 477 -18.11 18.89 -18.17
C LEU A 477 -18.80 18.51 -19.49
N ARG A 478 -19.08 17.21 -19.70
CA ARG A 478 -19.85 16.72 -20.85
C ARG A 478 -21.23 17.38 -20.95
N THR A 479 -21.93 17.51 -19.81
CA THR A 479 -23.32 18.04 -19.79
C THR A 479 -23.36 19.55 -19.87
N PHE A 480 -22.37 20.25 -19.31
CA PHE A 480 -22.37 21.71 -19.16
C PHE A 480 -21.47 22.46 -20.15
N SER A 481 -20.57 21.76 -20.90
CA SER A 481 -19.57 22.37 -21.78
C SER A 481 -20.16 23.36 -22.81
N GLY A 482 -21.34 23.09 -23.36
CA GLY A 482 -22.00 24.00 -24.31
C GLY A 482 -22.42 25.35 -23.72
N GLN A 483 -22.35 25.52 -22.42
CA GLN A 483 -22.69 26.74 -21.69
C GLN A 483 -21.44 27.48 -21.18
N LEU A 484 -20.26 26.86 -21.30
CA LEU A 484 -18.98 27.43 -20.93
C LEU A 484 -18.31 28.13 -22.13
N PRO A 485 -17.44 29.13 -21.90
CA PRO A 485 -16.55 29.62 -22.94
C PRO A 485 -15.63 28.49 -23.46
N ASP A 486 -15.27 28.53 -24.71
CA ASP A 486 -14.36 27.53 -25.32
C ASP A 486 -12.99 27.49 -24.64
N SER A 487 -12.55 28.61 -24.08
CA SER A 487 -11.30 28.73 -23.31
C SER A 487 -11.38 28.28 -21.87
N PHE A 488 -12.59 27.94 -21.38
CA PHE A 488 -12.79 27.55 -19.98
C PHE A 488 -12.13 26.22 -19.66
N ARG A 489 -11.44 26.13 -18.54
CA ARG A 489 -10.77 24.92 -18.08
C ARG A 489 -11.19 24.55 -16.66
N ILE A 490 -11.15 23.25 -16.39
CA ILE A 490 -11.21 22.74 -15.03
C ILE A 490 -9.84 22.19 -14.62
N SER A 491 -9.44 22.49 -13.40
CA SER A 491 -8.21 21.97 -12.79
C SER A 491 -8.50 20.79 -11.88
N LEU A 492 -7.69 19.75 -11.97
CA LEU A 492 -7.84 18.49 -11.26
C LEU A 492 -6.55 18.16 -10.51
N ASN A 493 -6.63 18.00 -9.22
CA ASN A 493 -5.49 17.62 -8.37
C ASN A 493 -5.05 16.17 -8.66
N VAL A 494 -3.73 15.90 -8.63
CA VAL A 494 -3.13 14.58 -8.87
C VAL A 494 -2.31 14.15 -7.66
N SER A 495 -2.73 13.07 -7.00
CA SER A 495 -1.95 12.49 -5.90
C SER A 495 -0.59 11.96 -6.38
N PRO A 496 0.47 12.10 -5.55
CA PRO A 496 1.80 11.56 -5.83
C PRO A 496 1.82 10.06 -6.16
N LEU A 497 0.88 9.29 -5.63
CA LEU A 497 0.80 7.85 -5.83
C LEU A 497 0.54 7.41 -7.27
N HIS A 498 -0.06 8.28 -8.10
CA HIS A 498 -0.24 7.98 -9.52
C HIS A 498 1.08 7.86 -10.29
N PHE A 499 2.14 8.48 -9.79
CA PHE A 499 3.46 8.46 -10.43
C PHE A 499 4.29 7.20 -10.08
N GLU A 500 3.81 6.34 -9.20
CA GLU A 500 4.39 5.00 -9.01
C GLU A 500 4.13 4.10 -10.23
N GLN A 501 3.00 4.32 -10.93
CA GLN A 501 2.61 3.57 -12.13
C GLN A 501 2.05 4.53 -13.21
N PRO A 502 2.89 5.41 -13.79
CA PRO A 502 2.45 6.52 -14.64
C PRO A 502 1.69 6.07 -15.87
N GLN A 503 2.02 4.91 -16.44
CA GLN A 503 1.31 4.38 -17.61
C GLN A 503 -0.13 3.98 -17.30
N ILE A 504 -0.39 3.41 -16.12
CA ILE A 504 -1.75 3.06 -15.70
C ILE A 504 -2.60 4.32 -15.53
N PHE A 505 -2.01 5.37 -14.94
CA PHE A 505 -2.67 6.66 -14.80
C PHE A 505 -3.04 7.26 -16.16
N ILE A 506 -2.08 7.33 -17.10
CA ILE A 506 -2.29 7.82 -18.46
C ILE A 506 -3.41 7.04 -19.16
N ASP A 507 -3.35 5.71 -19.15
CA ASP A 507 -4.32 4.85 -19.81
C ASP A 507 -5.74 5.07 -19.25
N LYS A 508 -5.85 5.23 -17.91
CA LYS A 508 -7.13 5.46 -17.24
C LYS A 508 -7.73 6.82 -17.58
N ILE A 509 -6.93 7.89 -17.59
CA ILE A 509 -7.41 9.22 -18.00
C ILE A 509 -7.87 9.19 -19.46
N GLN A 510 -7.14 8.54 -20.36
CA GLN A 510 -7.55 8.38 -21.76
C GLN A 510 -8.84 7.56 -21.92
N GLU A 511 -9.04 6.55 -21.07
CA GLU A 511 -10.30 5.79 -21.02
C GLU A 511 -11.47 6.71 -20.66
N LEU A 512 -11.33 7.52 -19.59
CA LEU A 512 -12.36 8.45 -19.13
C LEU A 512 -12.65 9.56 -20.16
N ILE A 513 -11.62 10.14 -20.77
CA ILE A 513 -11.79 11.14 -21.85
C ILE A 513 -12.61 10.55 -22.99
N ARG A 514 -12.31 9.34 -23.43
CA ARG A 514 -13.07 8.67 -24.51
C ARG A 514 -14.50 8.32 -24.07
N LYS A 515 -14.68 7.87 -22.82
CA LYS A 515 -15.99 7.49 -22.28
C LYS A 515 -16.96 8.68 -22.26
N TYR A 516 -16.47 9.86 -21.85
CA TYR A 516 -17.29 11.06 -21.68
C TYR A 516 -17.12 12.07 -22.82
N GLU A 517 -16.33 11.76 -23.85
CA GLU A 517 -16.07 12.61 -25.02
C GLU A 517 -15.65 14.04 -24.63
N VAL A 518 -14.78 14.15 -23.62
CA VAL A 518 -14.34 15.44 -23.07
C VAL A 518 -13.37 16.13 -24.02
N ASN A 519 -13.56 17.44 -24.21
CA ASN A 519 -12.58 18.25 -24.91
C ASN A 519 -11.33 18.44 -24.03
N THR A 520 -10.22 17.85 -24.44
CA THR A 520 -8.97 17.82 -23.67
C THR A 520 -8.38 19.22 -23.40
N SER A 521 -8.67 20.20 -24.26
CA SER A 521 -8.25 21.59 -24.05
C SER A 521 -8.91 22.26 -22.85
N GLN A 522 -9.98 21.69 -22.32
CA GLN A 522 -10.68 22.15 -21.11
C GLN A 522 -10.15 21.51 -19.82
N LEU A 523 -9.09 20.70 -19.89
CA LEU A 523 -8.50 20.01 -18.76
C LEU A 523 -7.14 20.60 -18.38
N THR A 524 -6.96 20.80 -17.08
CA THR A 524 -5.68 21.08 -16.43
C THR A 524 -5.47 20.07 -15.32
N PHE A 525 -4.30 19.44 -15.24
CA PHE A 525 -3.93 18.61 -14.09
C PHE A 525 -2.90 19.34 -13.22
N GLU A 526 -3.17 19.40 -11.92
CA GLU A 526 -2.35 20.11 -10.94
C GLU A 526 -1.45 19.10 -10.20
N ILE A 527 -0.14 19.33 -10.23
CA ILE A 527 0.89 18.46 -9.66
C ILE A 527 1.71 19.32 -8.70
N THR A 528 1.81 18.90 -7.44
CA THR A 528 2.57 19.65 -6.44
C THR A 528 4.07 19.68 -6.75
N GLU A 529 4.74 20.75 -6.35
CA GLU A 529 6.19 20.92 -6.49
C GLU A 529 6.98 19.74 -5.91
N SER A 530 6.61 19.29 -4.71
CA SER A 530 7.25 18.17 -4.03
C SER A 530 7.14 16.85 -4.81
N THR A 531 6.01 16.61 -5.46
CA THR A 531 5.81 15.44 -6.32
C THR A 531 6.74 15.45 -7.52
N TYR A 532 6.89 16.61 -8.17
CA TYR A 532 7.80 16.75 -9.30
C TYR A 532 9.25 16.48 -8.92
N VAL A 533 9.72 17.05 -7.80
CA VAL A 533 11.10 16.86 -7.33
C VAL A 533 11.40 15.40 -7.00
N ASN A 534 10.46 14.71 -6.34
CA ASN A 534 10.65 13.33 -5.90
C ASN A 534 10.52 12.28 -7.02
N ASN A 535 9.77 12.59 -8.10
CA ASN A 535 9.41 11.64 -9.16
C ASN A 535 9.61 12.21 -10.57
N THR A 536 10.69 12.96 -10.80
CA THR A 536 10.89 13.77 -12.01
C THR A 536 10.69 13.00 -13.33
N GLU A 537 11.20 11.76 -13.45
CA GLU A 537 11.05 10.96 -14.69
C GLU A 537 9.60 10.56 -14.94
N ALA A 538 8.93 10.03 -13.94
CA ALA A 538 7.54 9.59 -14.03
C ALA A 538 6.60 10.76 -14.32
N VAL A 539 6.80 11.90 -13.65
CA VAL A 539 6.03 13.13 -13.89
C VAL A 539 6.26 13.65 -15.31
N ASN A 540 7.49 13.70 -15.78
CA ASN A 540 7.80 14.12 -17.16
C ASN A 540 7.17 13.20 -18.23
N GLN A 541 7.05 11.88 -17.95
CA GLN A 541 6.33 10.96 -18.83
C GLN A 541 4.84 11.34 -18.94
N VAL A 542 4.20 11.65 -17.81
CA VAL A 542 2.79 12.08 -17.78
C VAL A 542 2.62 13.43 -18.48
N ILE A 543 3.43 14.43 -18.14
CA ILE A 543 3.41 15.76 -18.77
C ILE A 543 3.51 15.64 -20.29
N HIS A 544 4.50 14.92 -20.80
CA HIS A 544 4.70 14.77 -22.24
C HIS A 544 3.50 14.11 -22.92
N ASN A 545 2.89 13.10 -22.30
CA ASN A 545 1.72 12.43 -22.86
C ASN A 545 0.50 13.36 -22.88
N PHE A 546 0.25 14.08 -21.79
CA PHE A 546 -0.92 14.96 -21.65
C PHE A 546 -0.82 16.20 -22.54
N GLN A 547 0.34 16.85 -22.61
CA GLN A 547 0.55 18.00 -23.52
C GLN A 547 0.37 17.63 -24.99
N ARG A 548 0.76 16.42 -25.41
CA ARG A 548 0.46 15.91 -26.77
C ARG A 548 -1.03 15.80 -27.08
N GLN A 549 -1.85 15.69 -26.06
CA GLN A 549 -3.30 15.63 -26.16
C GLN A 549 -3.96 17.00 -25.90
N ASN A 550 -3.17 18.06 -25.83
CA ASN A 550 -3.61 19.42 -25.54
C ASN A 550 -4.24 19.58 -24.15
N ILE A 551 -3.81 18.76 -23.18
CA ILE A 551 -4.15 18.88 -21.76
C ILE A 551 -3.09 19.75 -21.12
N GLN A 552 -3.51 20.76 -20.34
CA GLN A 552 -2.61 21.66 -19.62
C GLN A 552 -2.13 21.02 -18.32
N ILE A 553 -0.90 21.33 -17.94
CA ILE A 553 -0.33 20.89 -16.64
C ILE A 553 0.07 22.10 -15.84
N SER A 554 -0.42 22.17 -14.60
CA SER A 554 -0.12 23.22 -13.62
C SER A 554 0.78 22.69 -12.52
N MET A 555 1.78 23.46 -12.12
CA MET A 555 2.57 23.21 -10.92
C MET A 555 1.89 23.87 -9.73
N ASP A 556 1.49 23.07 -8.79
CA ASP A 556 0.81 23.53 -7.56
C ASP A 556 1.75 23.71 -6.38
N ASP A 557 1.33 24.51 -5.38
CA ASP A 557 2.08 24.83 -4.16
C ASP A 557 3.48 25.40 -4.42
N PHE A 558 3.67 26.12 -5.53
CA PHE A 558 4.98 26.61 -5.92
C PHE A 558 5.57 27.56 -4.88
N GLY A 559 6.78 27.23 -4.41
CA GLY A 559 7.54 27.97 -3.42
C GLY A 559 7.22 27.60 -1.97
N SER A 560 6.35 26.64 -1.71
CA SER A 560 6.11 26.13 -0.36
C SER A 560 7.22 25.19 0.14
N GLY A 561 8.10 24.71 -0.76
CA GLY A 561 9.16 23.74 -0.50
C GLY A 561 10.58 24.24 -0.79
N TYR A 562 11.51 23.32 -0.91
CA TYR A 562 12.92 23.59 -1.23
C TYR A 562 13.13 23.67 -2.75
N SER A 563 12.45 24.59 -3.46
CA SER A 563 12.71 24.79 -4.89
C SER A 563 14.14 25.23 -5.12
N SER A 564 14.96 24.36 -5.70
CA SER A 564 16.22 24.84 -6.26
C SER A 564 15.94 25.55 -7.59
N LEU A 565 16.65 26.65 -7.88
CA LEU A 565 16.64 27.30 -9.18
C LEU A 565 16.93 26.30 -10.34
N ASN A 566 17.53 25.16 -10.04
CA ASN A 566 17.77 24.10 -11.01
C ASN A 566 16.45 23.41 -11.44
N THR A 567 15.48 23.25 -10.54
CA THR A 567 14.16 22.68 -10.86
C THR A 567 13.41 23.58 -11.84
N LEU A 568 13.53 24.92 -11.68
CA LEU A 568 12.92 25.90 -12.55
C LEU A 568 13.45 25.86 -14.00
N LYS A 569 14.72 25.55 -14.19
CA LYS A 569 15.35 25.52 -15.51
C LYS A 569 14.69 24.51 -16.46
N ASP A 570 14.25 23.39 -15.95
CA ASP A 570 13.71 22.27 -16.73
C ASP A 570 12.16 22.15 -16.65
N LEU A 571 11.49 23.23 -16.17
CA LEU A 571 10.03 23.28 -16.01
C LEU A 571 9.29 23.09 -17.35
N ARG A 572 8.59 21.97 -17.46
CA ARG A 572 7.72 21.66 -18.60
C ARG A 572 6.23 21.99 -18.34
N PHE A 573 5.92 22.53 -17.18
CA PHE A 573 4.56 22.94 -16.83
C PHE A 573 4.10 24.14 -17.67
N ASP A 574 2.81 24.20 -17.95
CA ASP A 574 2.20 25.30 -18.71
C ASP A 574 1.81 26.46 -17.77
N GLU A 575 1.49 26.14 -16.53
CA GLU A 575 0.99 27.06 -15.51
C GLU A 575 1.71 26.81 -14.18
N VAL A 576 1.83 27.86 -13.38
CA VAL A 576 2.38 27.84 -12.01
C VAL A 576 1.41 28.52 -11.07
N LYS A 577 1.00 27.81 -9.98
CA LYS A 577 0.16 28.32 -8.91
C LYS A 577 1.04 28.75 -7.74
N ILE A 578 0.99 30.01 -7.40
CA ILE A 578 1.74 30.59 -6.27
C ILE A 578 0.92 30.41 -5.01
N ASP A 579 1.47 29.68 -4.03
CA ASP A 579 0.83 29.33 -2.76
C ASP A 579 0.55 30.60 -1.92
N ARG A 580 -0.56 30.60 -1.18
CA ARG A 580 -0.97 31.61 -0.21
C ARG A 580 0.14 32.02 0.78
N LYS A 581 1.04 31.10 1.15
CA LYS A 581 2.14 31.39 2.09
C LYS A 581 3.04 32.51 1.62
N PHE A 582 3.18 32.71 0.30
CA PHE A 582 3.92 33.83 -0.27
C PHE A 582 3.19 35.16 -0.13
N LEU A 583 1.88 35.13 -0.10
CA LEU A 583 1.07 36.35 0.01
C LEU A 583 0.97 36.84 1.46
N GLY A 584 1.00 35.91 2.44
CA GLY A 584 0.84 36.21 3.86
C GLY A 584 -0.46 36.99 4.18
N ASP A 585 -0.61 37.43 5.42
CA ASP A 585 -1.74 38.29 5.82
C ASP A 585 -1.55 39.74 5.36
N SER A 586 -0.29 40.16 5.10
CA SER A 586 0.07 41.47 4.54
C SER A 586 1.39 41.37 3.75
N LEU A 587 1.41 41.92 2.54
CA LEU A 587 2.61 41.98 1.71
C LEU A 587 3.58 43.03 2.28
N ASN A 588 4.67 42.58 2.91
CA ASN A 588 5.79 43.50 3.25
C ASN A 588 6.61 43.78 1.98
N GLU A 589 7.49 44.80 2.03
CA GLU A 589 8.25 45.24 0.86
C GLU A 589 9.16 44.13 0.29
N ASN A 590 9.77 43.30 1.15
CA ASN A 590 10.61 42.17 0.67
C ASN A 590 9.76 41.10 -0.04
N ALA A 591 8.57 40.79 0.46
CA ALA A 591 7.65 39.86 -0.19
C ALA A 591 7.20 40.36 -1.57
N LYS A 592 6.91 41.67 -1.68
CA LYS A 592 6.60 42.29 -2.97
C LYS A 592 7.74 42.15 -3.96
N ILE A 593 8.98 42.47 -3.55
CA ILE A 593 10.16 42.36 -4.42
C ILE A 593 10.33 40.90 -4.91
N VAL A 594 10.24 39.93 -4.00
CA VAL A 594 10.36 38.52 -4.35
C VAL A 594 9.29 38.11 -5.35
N LEU A 595 8.04 38.46 -5.08
CA LEU A 595 6.93 38.16 -6.00
C LEU A 595 7.12 38.82 -7.37
N GLN A 596 7.55 40.09 -7.43
CA GLN A 596 7.81 40.79 -8.70
C GLN A 596 8.85 40.09 -9.53
N GLU A 597 9.97 39.70 -8.92
CA GLU A 597 11.03 38.95 -9.64
C GLU A 597 10.55 37.55 -10.09
N MET A 598 9.75 36.86 -9.25
CA MET A 598 9.14 35.59 -9.65
C MET A 598 8.19 35.77 -10.85
N PHE A 599 7.32 36.78 -10.83
CA PHE A 599 6.44 37.08 -11.96
C PHE A 599 7.22 37.39 -13.23
N HIS A 600 8.26 38.23 -13.10
CA HIS A 600 9.13 38.57 -14.23
C HIS A 600 9.78 37.33 -14.83
N MET A 601 10.33 36.45 -13.97
CA MET A 601 10.97 35.20 -14.41
C MET A 601 9.95 34.28 -15.10
N LEU A 602 8.80 33.98 -14.48
CA LEU A 602 7.79 33.07 -15.01
C LEU A 602 7.21 33.56 -16.35
N LYS A 603 6.98 34.87 -16.47
CA LYS A 603 6.54 35.49 -17.76
C LYS A 603 7.58 35.33 -18.87
N ARG A 604 8.87 35.52 -18.56
CA ARG A 604 9.95 35.29 -19.54
C ARG A 604 10.06 33.81 -19.95
N MET A 605 9.62 32.90 -19.07
CA MET A 605 9.53 31.45 -19.37
C MET A 605 8.21 31.09 -20.07
N HIS A 606 7.38 32.07 -20.43
CA HIS A 606 6.05 31.87 -21.05
C HIS A 606 5.11 30.98 -20.20
N LYS A 607 5.13 31.14 -18.88
CA LYS A 607 4.23 30.41 -17.97
C LYS A 607 3.03 31.24 -17.61
N SER A 608 1.84 30.62 -17.55
CA SER A 608 0.66 31.20 -16.93
C SER A 608 0.86 31.23 -15.41
N ILE A 609 0.38 32.28 -14.75
CA ILE A 609 0.55 32.49 -13.32
C ILE A 609 -0.82 32.58 -12.68
N VAL A 610 -1.07 31.70 -11.71
CA VAL A 610 -2.24 31.72 -10.85
C VAL A 610 -1.79 32.04 -9.43
N CYS A 611 -2.48 32.91 -8.71
CA CYS A 611 -2.23 33.19 -7.30
C CYS A 611 -3.39 32.71 -6.44
N GLU A 612 -3.08 31.95 -5.41
CA GLU A 612 -4.05 31.32 -4.54
C GLU A 612 -4.22 32.06 -3.21
N GLY A 613 -5.37 31.81 -2.56
CA GLY A 613 -5.65 32.30 -1.21
C GLY A 613 -5.74 33.81 -1.12
N VAL A 614 -6.15 34.48 -2.19
CA VAL A 614 -6.34 35.96 -2.19
C VAL A 614 -7.61 36.29 -1.45
N GLU A 615 -7.46 37.05 -0.33
CA GLU A 615 -8.56 37.41 0.57
C GLU A 615 -8.81 38.91 0.64
N THR A 616 -7.92 39.77 0.12
CA THR A 616 -8.03 41.23 0.22
C THR A 616 -7.86 41.91 -1.14
N GLU A 617 -8.56 43.02 -1.34
CA GLU A 617 -8.47 43.87 -2.53
C GLU A 617 -7.04 44.39 -2.75
N VAL A 618 -6.33 44.74 -1.66
CA VAL A 618 -4.96 45.26 -1.75
C VAL A 618 -4.00 44.24 -2.41
N ILE A 619 -4.15 42.97 -2.04
CA ILE A 619 -3.35 41.89 -2.66
C ILE A 619 -3.80 41.69 -4.10
N ALA A 620 -5.10 41.67 -4.37
CA ALA A 620 -5.63 41.51 -5.73
C ALA A 620 -5.16 42.62 -6.68
N ASP A 621 -5.18 43.87 -6.25
CA ASP A 621 -4.69 45.02 -7.01
C ASP A 621 -3.18 44.94 -7.27
N PHE A 622 -2.38 44.50 -6.30
CA PHE A 622 -0.96 44.28 -6.49
C PHE A 622 -0.73 43.19 -7.57
N LEU A 623 -1.39 42.04 -7.45
CA LEU A 623 -1.27 40.94 -8.39
C LEU A 623 -1.74 41.31 -9.81
N LYS A 624 -2.79 42.11 -9.91
CA LYS A 624 -3.28 42.67 -11.18
C LYS A 624 -2.22 43.58 -11.82
N ASN A 625 -1.58 44.45 -11.04
CA ASN A 625 -0.54 45.35 -11.55
C ASN A 625 0.71 44.58 -11.99
N GLU A 626 1.05 43.48 -11.32
CA GLU A 626 2.12 42.57 -11.72
C GLU A 626 1.72 41.68 -12.91
N GLY A 627 0.44 41.75 -13.37
CA GLY A 627 -0.09 41.00 -14.52
C GLY A 627 -0.19 39.50 -14.25
N CYS A 628 -0.78 39.13 -13.12
CA CYS A 628 -1.24 37.80 -12.82
C CYS A 628 -2.30 37.39 -13.81
N ASN A 629 -2.26 36.13 -14.29
CA ASN A 629 -3.24 35.66 -15.27
C ASN A 629 -4.59 35.33 -14.63
N GLU A 630 -4.56 34.64 -13.49
CA GLU A 630 -5.75 34.26 -12.74
C GLU A 630 -5.53 34.37 -11.25
N ILE A 631 -6.59 34.70 -10.54
CA ILE A 631 -6.62 34.79 -9.06
C ILE A 631 -7.68 33.84 -8.53
N GLN A 632 -7.31 33.08 -7.51
CA GLN A 632 -8.21 32.21 -6.74
C GLN A 632 -8.20 32.63 -5.27
N GLY A 633 -9.36 32.81 -4.65
CA GLY A 633 -9.44 33.14 -3.23
C GLY A 633 -10.81 33.60 -2.77
N PHE A 634 -10.95 33.70 -1.43
CA PHE A 634 -12.22 34.04 -0.79
C PHE A 634 -12.65 35.48 -1.01
N LEU A 635 -11.78 36.34 -1.52
CA LEU A 635 -12.16 37.67 -1.96
C LEU A 635 -13.23 37.61 -3.06
N TYR A 636 -13.10 36.69 -4.00
CA TYR A 636 -14.01 36.53 -5.12
C TYR A 636 -15.02 35.39 -4.88
N TYR A 637 -14.53 34.16 -4.73
CA TYR A 637 -15.39 33.01 -4.58
C TYR A 637 -14.82 31.97 -3.61
N ARG A 638 -15.71 31.39 -2.83
CA ARG A 638 -15.46 30.17 -2.06
C ARG A 638 -15.75 28.95 -2.93
N PRO A 639 -15.19 27.76 -2.61
CA PRO A 639 -15.65 26.54 -3.23
C PRO A 639 -17.15 26.37 -3.09
N MET A 640 -17.85 26.11 -4.18
CA MET A 640 -19.32 25.99 -4.22
C MET A 640 -19.74 24.70 -4.91
N CYS A 641 -20.94 24.21 -4.63
CA CYS A 641 -21.49 23.04 -5.29
C CYS A 641 -21.75 23.32 -6.79
N ILE A 642 -21.92 22.26 -7.57
CA ILE A 642 -22.12 22.36 -9.02
C ILE A 642 -23.28 23.31 -9.36
N GLY A 643 -24.45 23.16 -8.70
CA GLY A 643 -25.63 23.99 -9.00
C GLY A 643 -25.43 25.47 -8.76
N ASP A 644 -24.71 25.84 -7.68
CA ASP A 644 -24.37 27.23 -7.40
C ASP A 644 -23.38 27.77 -8.45
N PHE A 645 -22.40 26.96 -8.84
CA PHE A 645 -21.42 27.32 -9.86
C PHE A 645 -22.11 27.60 -11.23
N GLU A 646 -22.99 26.70 -11.64
CA GLU A 646 -23.77 26.86 -12.88
C GLU A 646 -24.60 28.15 -12.84
N THR A 647 -25.21 28.46 -11.71
CA THR A 647 -25.97 29.70 -11.52
C THR A 647 -25.08 30.94 -11.71
N VAL A 648 -23.89 30.95 -11.10
CA VAL A 648 -22.93 32.06 -11.23
C VAL A 648 -22.46 32.21 -12.67
N MET A 649 -22.18 31.11 -13.38
CA MET A 649 -21.78 31.15 -14.78
C MET A 649 -22.88 31.72 -15.69
N HIS A 650 -24.16 31.36 -15.44
CA HIS A 650 -25.29 31.93 -16.16
C HIS A 650 -25.42 33.44 -15.94
N MET A 651 -25.24 33.93 -14.70
CA MET A 651 -25.27 35.36 -14.38
C MET A 651 -24.16 36.12 -15.10
N GLN A 652 -22.94 35.57 -15.15
CA GLN A 652 -21.83 36.21 -15.86
C GLN A 652 -22.04 36.26 -17.40
N LYS A 653 -22.77 35.31 -17.97
CA LYS A 653 -23.08 35.33 -19.40
C LYS A 653 -24.15 36.37 -19.79
N ALA A 654 -24.96 36.79 -18.80
CA ALA A 654 -26.02 37.76 -19.02
C ALA A 654 -25.52 39.24 -18.92
N ILE A 655 -24.31 39.45 -18.43
CA ILE A 655 -23.60 40.74 -18.32
C ILE A 655 -22.59 40.86 -19.45
#